data_c34212f974bb2deb333df7e5bf1d7d84
#
_entry.id   c34212f974bb2deb333df7e5bf1d7d84
#
_cell.length_a   1.000
_cell.length_b   1.000
_cell.length_c   1.000
_cell.angle_alpha   90.00
_cell.angle_beta   90.00
_cell.angle_gamma   90.00
#
_symmetry.space_group_name_H-M   'P 1'
#
loop_
_entity.id
_entity.type
_entity.pdbx_description
1 polymer ?
#
loop_
_entity_poly.entity_id
_entity_poly.type
_entity_poly.pdbx_seq_one_letter_code
_entity_poly.pdbx_strand_id
1 'polypeptide(L)'
;MCIQIEPQCAWCKDAVSYFGFKHSRCDSKDSMENVGCTPLGIENPRGTVTIDKNKPVTNRKVDGGQNLRPDEITQIQPQKLTLNLRSGESQKFTLKFKRAEDYPIDLYFLMDLSDMQTNLENVKNLGTELAREMQHITKDLRIGFGSFLEKPFNPVTPTYQKNPCFPKNCTAPFSYINVLNLTDDTALFTQEVSKQQTSGNLDSPKARFQAVMQAAVCTEVIGWRNVTRLLVFSTDAGFHFAADGKLGGIVRPNDGKCHLENNMYTMSNYFDYPSISQLVDTLSDNNIQTIFAVTKQFRDLYQELSAQIPKSAVGTLSTSSSDVIKLIIDAYNSLSSEVILENSRLPEGVSISYISHCKNGVSEKGENGRKCSNISIGDEVRIMSSSKSQTIKIKPLGFTEEVEIVLNFICECECHKEGIPNSPECSDGNGTLECGACRCNEGRLGRFCECSRDEFLTDDPDANCRMDMGTDICSNNGECVCGMCECKKRDNPEERYSGKFCECDNFNCDRSNNRLCGGHGRCECRKCICDPNYTGSACDCSLDTSTCMASNKQICNGRGICVCGRCRCTDSKFQGPTCEICPTCPGVCTVHKDCVQCRAFGSGDKKDTCEKECTNFDLIMVKKKEELPPPNEQPYINHCKERDANDYWFFFTYATRNDNTVVVHVAEELGKWKMK
;
A
#
# COMPACT_ATOMS: atom_id res chain seq x y z
N MET A 1 -28.46 6.85 16.64
CA MET A 1 -28.22 6.97 15.18
C MET A 1 -27.95 8.40 14.72
N CYS A 2 -28.52 9.42 15.32
CA CYS A 2 -28.28 10.83 14.94
C CYS A 2 -26.79 11.20 14.83
N ILE A 3 -26.01 10.92 15.87
CA ILE A 3 -24.58 11.28 15.94
C ILE A 3 -23.70 10.45 14.98
N GLN A 4 -24.25 9.47 14.31
CA GLN A 4 -23.56 8.63 13.31
C GLN A 4 -23.71 9.19 11.89
N ILE A 5 -24.62 10.13 11.66
CA ILE A 5 -24.89 10.70 10.33
C ILE A 5 -23.73 11.59 9.91
N GLU A 6 -23.44 12.60 10.70
CA GLU A 6 -22.36 13.57 10.42
C GLU A 6 -21.75 14.10 11.74
N PRO A 7 -20.50 14.58 11.73
CA PRO A 7 -19.81 15.09 12.93
C PRO A 7 -20.52 16.28 13.59
N GLN A 8 -21.27 17.08 12.82
CA GLN A 8 -22.00 18.24 13.29
C GLN A 8 -23.35 17.91 13.92
N CYS A 9 -23.88 16.70 13.66
CA CYS A 9 -25.17 16.28 14.22
C CYS A 9 -25.06 16.11 15.72
N ALA A 10 -26.00 16.64 16.44
CA ALA A 10 -26.17 16.54 17.87
C ALA A 10 -27.59 16.08 18.20
N TRP A 11 -27.79 15.57 19.39
CA TRP A 11 -29.09 15.10 19.88
C TRP A 11 -29.57 15.96 21.02
N CYS A 12 -30.84 16.37 20.98
CA CYS A 12 -31.47 17.07 22.10
C CYS A 12 -32.18 16.05 23.02
N LYS A 13 -31.72 15.96 24.27
CA LYS A 13 -32.27 15.08 25.30
C LYS A 13 -33.31 15.78 26.23
N ASP A 14 -33.56 17.07 26.03
CA ASP A 14 -34.56 17.79 26.85
C ASP A 14 -35.90 17.14 26.76
N ALA A 15 -36.69 17.19 27.85
CA ALA A 15 -38.00 16.62 27.92
C ALA A 15 -38.93 17.20 26.83
N VAL A 16 -39.87 16.40 26.38
CA VAL A 16 -40.80 16.81 25.30
C VAL A 16 -41.59 18.08 25.61
N SER A 17 -41.88 18.31 26.87
CA SER A 17 -42.57 19.53 27.35
C SER A 17 -41.81 20.82 27.08
N TYR A 18 -40.46 20.77 26.99
CA TYR A 18 -39.61 21.91 26.70
C TYR A 18 -39.31 22.09 25.21
N PHE A 19 -39.18 20.98 24.48
CA PHE A 19 -38.67 21.02 23.10
C PHE A 19 -39.73 21.23 22.02
N GLY A 20 -41.00 21.07 22.35
CA GLY A 20 -42.16 21.26 21.44
C GLY A 20 -42.22 20.22 20.30
N PHE A 21 -43.40 20.06 19.71
CA PHE A 21 -43.67 19.00 18.72
C PHE A 21 -43.20 19.27 17.30
N LYS A 22 -42.63 20.47 17.03
CA LYS A 22 -42.35 20.92 15.65
C LYS A 22 -40.92 20.69 15.15
N HIS A 23 -39.99 20.34 16.01
CA HIS A 23 -38.58 20.31 15.69
C HIS A 23 -37.99 18.90 15.82
N SER A 24 -37.01 18.60 14.93
CA SER A 24 -36.21 17.38 15.02
C SER A 24 -35.30 17.42 16.24
N ARG A 25 -35.16 16.30 16.95
CA ARG A 25 -34.16 16.13 18.02
C ARG A 25 -32.74 15.88 17.51
N CYS A 26 -32.58 15.72 16.20
CA CYS A 26 -31.33 15.46 15.53
C CYS A 26 -31.05 16.58 14.52
N ASP A 27 -30.10 17.46 14.83
CA ASP A 27 -29.68 18.55 13.96
C ASP A 27 -28.29 19.05 14.40
N SER A 28 -27.79 20.11 13.78
CA SER A 28 -26.56 20.77 14.23
C SER A 28 -26.79 21.44 15.62
N LYS A 29 -25.71 21.57 16.38
CA LYS A 29 -25.77 22.19 17.72
C LYS A 29 -26.42 23.56 17.66
N ASP A 30 -25.99 24.40 16.72
CA ASP A 30 -26.48 25.78 16.58
C ASP A 30 -27.98 25.83 16.23
N SER A 31 -28.42 24.92 15.37
CA SER A 31 -29.84 24.78 15.01
C SER A 31 -30.67 24.39 16.23
N MET A 32 -30.17 23.47 17.06
CA MET A 32 -30.86 23.02 18.27
C MET A 32 -30.94 24.09 19.34
N GLU A 33 -29.89 24.88 19.55
CA GLU A 33 -29.90 26.02 20.45
C GLU A 33 -30.93 27.08 20.01
N ASN A 34 -31.01 27.35 18.69
CA ASN A 34 -31.98 28.27 18.11
C ASN A 34 -33.45 27.84 18.26
N VAL A 35 -33.72 26.54 18.30
CA VAL A 35 -35.07 26.01 18.48
C VAL A 35 -35.43 25.74 19.95
N GLY A 36 -34.53 26.10 20.88
CA GLY A 36 -34.82 26.12 22.32
C GLY A 36 -34.35 24.89 23.10
N CYS A 37 -33.49 24.04 22.53
CA CYS A 37 -32.83 23.00 23.31
C CYS A 37 -31.80 23.64 24.26
N THR A 38 -31.84 23.24 25.54
CA THR A 38 -30.87 23.78 26.50
C THR A 38 -29.45 23.32 26.20
N PRO A 39 -28.42 24.14 26.47
CA PRO A 39 -27.02 23.73 26.27
C PRO A 39 -26.66 22.45 27.03
N LEU A 40 -27.26 22.17 28.18
CA LEU A 40 -27.09 20.92 28.95
C LEU A 40 -27.90 19.76 28.38
N GLY A 41 -28.93 20.04 27.60
CA GLY A 41 -29.74 19.07 26.89
C GLY A 41 -29.13 18.60 25.57
N ILE A 42 -28.10 19.29 25.06
CA ILE A 42 -27.47 18.91 23.78
C ILE A 42 -26.37 17.88 23.98
N GLU A 43 -26.61 16.69 23.48
CA GLU A 43 -25.63 15.59 23.42
C GLU A 43 -24.89 15.63 22.09
N ASN A 44 -23.61 15.94 22.16
CA ASN A 44 -22.72 15.99 20.98
C ASN A 44 -21.34 15.41 21.34
N PRO A 45 -21.27 14.08 21.56
CA PRO A 45 -20.02 13.45 21.95
C PRO A 45 -18.96 13.64 20.87
N ARG A 46 -17.78 14.07 21.28
CA ARG A 46 -16.62 14.29 20.39
C ARG A 46 -15.59 13.21 20.57
N GLY A 47 -14.84 12.99 19.49
CA GLY A 47 -13.69 12.11 19.55
C GLY A 47 -12.63 12.65 20.52
N THR A 48 -11.93 11.75 21.19
CA THR A 48 -10.86 12.09 22.15
C THR A 48 -9.65 11.19 21.94
N VAL A 49 -8.49 11.73 22.31
CA VAL A 49 -7.20 11.01 22.33
C VAL A 49 -6.75 10.93 23.77
N THR A 50 -6.53 9.72 24.26
CA THR A 50 -5.98 9.46 25.59
C THR A 50 -4.66 8.69 25.43
N ILE A 51 -3.59 9.18 26.06
CA ILE A 51 -2.30 8.51 26.05
C ILE A 51 -2.21 7.63 27.28
N ASP A 52 -2.20 6.30 27.08
CA ASP A 52 -2.23 5.32 28.17
C ASP A 52 -0.83 4.98 28.68
N LYS A 53 0.17 4.98 27.76
CA LYS A 53 1.56 4.71 28.09
C LYS A 53 2.48 5.65 27.32
N ASN A 54 3.27 6.43 28.04
CA ASN A 54 4.06 7.54 27.47
C ASN A 54 5.48 7.57 28.07
N LYS A 55 6.22 6.47 27.95
CA LYS A 55 7.64 6.45 28.35
C LYS A 55 8.46 7.29 27.37
N PRO A 56 9.37 8.15 27.85
CA PRO A 56 10.22 8.93 26.97
C PRO A 56 11.18 8.05 26.18
N VAL A 57 11.58 8.52 25.00
CA VAL A 57 12.61 7.85 24.20
C VAL A 57 13.96 7.89 24.94
N THR A 58 14.69 6.76 24.91
CA THR A 58 15.96 6.58 25.61
C THR A 58 17.05 6.12 24.66
N ASN A 59 18.31 6.37 25.03
CA ASN A 59 19.49 5.73 24.44
C ASN A 59 19.88 4.50 25.25
N ARG A 60 20.77 3.63 24.73
CA ARG A 60 21.31 2.50 25.48
C ARG A 60 22.15 2.96 26.69
N LYS A 61 22.92 4.03 26.53
CA LYS A 61 23.63 4.68 27.64
C LYS A 61 22.74 5.69 28.34
N VAL A 62 22.60 5.55 29.64
CA VAL A 62 21.99 6.54 30.53
C VAL A 62 23.11 7.28 31.24
N ASP A 63 23.00 8.60 31.37
CA ASP A 63 24.01 9.43 32.04
C ASP A 63 24.27 8.90 33.48
N GLY A 64 25.52 8.47 33.76
CA GLY A 64 25.98 7.98 35.02
C GLY A 64 25.59 6.53 35.40
N GLY A 65 25.01 5.75 34.46
CA GLY A 65 24.48 4.43 34.72
C GLY A 65 25.06 3.28 33.90
N GLN A 66 24.56 2.07 34.20
CA GLN A 66 24.79 0.88 33.38
C GLN A 66 24.06 1.00 32.03
N ASN A 67 24.56 0.28 31.01
CA ASN A 67 23.85 0.19 29.72
C ASN A 67 22.49 -0.48 29.92
N LEU A 68 21.45 0.11 29.39
CA LEU A 68 20.12 -0.49 29.36
C LEU A 68 20.13 -1.76 28.50
N ARG A 69 19.35 -2.75 28.92
CA ARG A 69 19.06 -3.92 28.07
C ARG A 69 18.18 -3.53 26.87
N PRO A 70 18.20 -4.29 25.78
CA PRO A 70 17.38 -3.98 24.59
C PRO A 70 15.89 -3.79 24.90
N ASP A 71 15.34 -4.55 25.83
CA ASP A 71 13.93 -4.49 26.26
C ASP A 71 13.61 -3.27 27.16
N GLU A 72 14.61 -2.59 27.66
CA GLU A 72 14.47 -1.38 28.45
C GLU A 72 14.62 -0.09 27.63
N ILE A 73 15.14 -0.21 26.41
CA ILE A 73 15.31 0.92 25.49
C ILE A 73 13.96 1.25 24.87
N THR A 74 13.64 2.54 24.82
CA THR A 74 12.42 3.06 24.20
C THR A 74 12.79 3.96 23.03
N GLN A 75 12.38 3.60 21.82
CA GLN A 75 12.68 4.34 20.59
C GLN A 75 11.45 5.03 19.99
N ILE A 76 10.24 4.63 20.40
CA ILE A 76 8.97 5.22 19.94
C ILE A 76 8.13 5.68 21.12
N GLN A 77 7.46 6.82 20.97
CA GLN A 77 6.63 7.46 22.00
C GLN A 77 5.40 8.11 21.35
N PRO A 78 4.19 7.94 21.91
CA PRO A 78 3.81 7.05 23.01
C PRO A 78 3.83 5.57 22.61
N GLN A 79 3.75 4.64 23.58
CA GLN A 79 3.70 3.20 23.32
C GLN A 79 2.27 2.65 23.29
N LYS A 80 1.33 3.36 23.94
CA LYS A 80 -0.08 2.99 23.92
C LYS A 80 -0.95 4.22 24.04
N LEU A 81 -2.02 4.24 23.26
CA LEU A 81 -3.04 5.29 23.30
C LEU A 81 -4.43 4.71 22.97
N THR A 82 -5.46 5.40 23.46
CA THR A 82 -6.85 5.11 23.20
C THR A 82 -7.47 6.26 22.42
N LEU A 83 -8.07 5.95 21.28
CA LEU A 83 -8.83 6.89 20.46
C LEU A 83 -10.33 6.57 20.60
N ASN A 84 -11.08 7.50 21.14
CA ASN A 84 -12.52 7.47 21.03
C ASN A 84 -12.91 8.22 19.74
N LEU A 85 -13.53 7.55 18.82
CA LEU A 85 -13.65 7.98 17.45
C LEU A 85 -15.13 8.14 17.09
N ARG A 86 -15.49 9.28 16.51
CA ARG A 86 -16.80 9.55 15.97
C ARG A 86 -16.77 9.49 14.44
N SER A 87 -17.83 8.95 13.85
CA SER A 87 -17.98 8.88 12.39
C SER A 87 -17.79 10.26 11.74
N GLY A 88 -16.93 10.32 10.73
CA GLY A 88 -16.62 11.55 10.00
C GLY A 88 -15.72 12.57 10.71
N GLU A 89 -15.31 12.32 11.99
CA GLU A 89 -14.43 13.18 12.75
C GLU A 89 -13.02 12.60 12.79
N SER A 90 -12.02 13.39 12.38
CA SER A 90 -10.61 12.97 12.44
C SER A 90 -9.99 13.29 13.80
N GLN A 91 -9.20 12.35 14.33
CA GLN A 91 -8.40 12.55 15.54
C GLN A 91 -6.92 12.63 15.17
N LYS A 92 -6.18 13.51 15.89
CA LYS A 92 -4.75 13.73 15.66
C LYS A 92 -3.95 13.40 16.91
N PHE A 93 -2.86 12.68 16.71
CA PHE A 93 -1.88 12.43 17.76
C PHE A 93 -0.48 12.48 17.17
N THR A 94 0.53 12.65 18.03
CA THR A 94 1.92 12.76 17.61
C THR A 94 2.71 11.54 18.06
N LEU A 95 3.39 10.88 17.12
CA LEU A 95 4.39 9.87 17.40
C LEU A 95 5.78 10.50 17.32
N LYS A 96 6.62 10.23 18.33
CA LYS A 96 8.04 10.59 18.32
C LYS A 96 8.85 9.31 18.16
N PHE A 97 9.67 9.28 17.15
CA PHE A 97 10.61 8.20 16.95
C PHE A 97 12.06 8.73 17.01
N LYS A 98 12.89 8.07 17.78
CA LYS A 98 14.34 8.33 17.84
C LYS A 98 15.05 7.00 17.94
N ARG A 99 15.88 6.69 16.96
CA ARG A 99 16.76 5.54 17.05
C ARG A 99 17.74 5.70 18.20
N ALA A 100 17.83 4.67 19.03
CA ALA A 100 18.78 4.66 20.14
C ALA A 100 20.21 4.53 19.62
N GLU A 101 21.13 5.29 20.21
CA GLU A 101 22.55 5.15 19.96
C GLU A 101 23.06 3.84 20.59
N ASP A 102 24.07 3.20 19.97
CA ASP A 102 24.66 1.95 20.43
C ASP A 102 23.62 0.80 20.55
N TYR A 103 22.57 0.82 19.70
CA TYR A 103 21.55 -0.23 19.72
C TYR A 103 22.10 -1.54 19.17
N PRO A 104 21.80 -2.71 19.78
CA PRO A 104 22.31 -4.00 19.36
C PRO A 104 21.94 -4.35 17.92
N ILE A 105 22.84 -5.03 17.23
CA ILE A 105 22.66 -5.47 15.85
C ILE A 105 22.96 -6.95 15.71
N ASP A 106 22.06 -7.68 15.09
CA ASP A 106 22.29 -9.03 14.59
C ASP A 106 22.47 -8.94 13.06
N LEU A 107 23.62 -9.41 12.58
CA LEU A 107 23.95 -9.42 11.17
C LEU A 107 24.17 -10.86 10.71
N TYR A 108 23.30 -11.33 9.81
CA TYR A 108 23.41 -12.66 9.22
C TYR A 108 23.87 -12.55 7.77
N PHE A 109 25.01 -13.16 7.47
CA PHE A 109 25.58 -13.18 6.14
C PHE A 109 25.14 -14.43 5.40
N LEU A 110 24.42 -14.27 4.30
CA LEU A 110 23.89 -15.35 3.45
C LEU A 110 24.57 -15.31 2.10
N MET A 111 25.41 -16.30 1.81
CA MET A 111 26.30 -16.28 0.65
C MET A 111 26.03 -17.41 -0.34
N ASP A 112 26.04 -17.03 -1.60
CA ASP A 112 26.11 -17.96 -2.74
C ASP A 112 27.51 -18.59 -2.83
N LEU A 113 27.61 -19.91 -2.81
CA LEU A 113 28.89 -20.63 -2.92
C LEU A 113 29.17 -21.15 -4.34
N SER A 114 28.37 -20.80 -5.33
CA SER A 114 28.62 -21.18 -6.70
C SER A 114 29.58 -20.19 -7.36
N ASP A 115 30.68 -20.67 -7.89
CA ASP A 115 31.68 -19.94 -8.69
C ASP A 115 32.23 -18.63 -8.09
N MET A 116 31.90 -18.32 -6.80
CA MET A 116 32.31 -17.10 -6.11
C MET A 116 33.59 -17.24 -5.28
N GLN A 117 34.59 -17.98 -5.74
CA GLN A 117 35.81 -18.24 -4.96
C GLN A 117 36.50 -16.93 -4.50
N THR A 118 36.59 -15.92 -5.35
CA THR A 118 37.20 -14.62 -5.01
C THR A 118 36.40 -13.91 -3.93
N ASN A 119 35.08 -13.96 -3.98
CA ASN A 119 34.23 -13.33 -2.98
C ASN A 119 34.27 -14.10 -1.65
N LEU A 120 34.37 -15.42 -1.68
CA LEU A 120 34.50 -16.24 -0.48
C LEU A 120 35.82 -15.92 0.26
N GLU A 121 36.93 -15.75 -0.45
CA GLU A 121 38.20 -15.32 0.17
C GLU A 121 38.07 -13.92 0.83
N ASN A 122 37.35 -13.00 0.18
CA ASN A 122 37.08 -11.67 0.77
C ASN A 122 36.24 -11.76 2.03
N VAL A 123 35.28 -12.69 2.11
CA VAL A 123 34.38 -12.85 3.27
C VAL A 123 35.07 -13.58 4.44
N LYS A 124 36.12 -14.36 4.20
CA LYS A 124 36.85 -15.08 5.28
C LYS A 124 37.35 -14.15 6.37
N ASN A 125 37.88 -12.98 6.02
CA ASN A 125 38.39 -12.00 6.97
C ASN A 125 37.36 -10.94 7.38
N LEU A 126 36.18 -10.99 6.75
CA LEU A 126 35.15 -9.97 6.93
C LEU A 126 34.68 -9.83 8.38
N GLY A 127 34.53 -10.96 9.10
CA GLY A 127 33.96 -10.95 10.45
C GLY A 127 34.70 -10.06 11.43
N THR A 128 36.02 -10.18 11.49
CA THR A 128 36.84 -9.39 12.43
C THR A 128 36.93 -7.92 11.99
N GLU A 129 37.09 -7.66 10.69
CA GLU A 129 37.16 -6.30 10.15
C GLU A 129 35.82 -5.58 10.27
N LEU A 130 34.72 -6.27 9.93
CA LEU A 130 33.37 -5.72 10.04
C LEU A 130 33.02 -5.42 11.50
N ALA A 131 33.34 -6.31 12.43
CA ALA A 131 33.12 -6.08 13.85
C ALA A 131 33.87 -4.84 14.35
N ARG A 132 35.09 -4.63 13.91
CA ARG A 132 35.89 -3.43 14.24
C ARG A 132 35.23 -2.15 13.72
N GLU A 133 34.81 -2.14 12.47
CA GLU A 133 34.16 -0.98 11.87
C GLU A 133 32.77 -0.72 12.47
N MET A 134 32.02 -1.77 12.73
CA MET A 134 30.68 -1.67 13.34
C MET A 134 30.74 -1.23 14.83
N GLN A 135 31.90 -1.33 15.50
CA GLN A 135 32.08 -0.79 16.88
C GLN A 135 31.83 0.71 16.99
N HIS A 136 31.95 1.45 15.88
CA HIS A 136 31.56 2.87 15.81
C HIS A 136 30.05 3.08 15.87
N ILE A 137 29.26 2.04 15.55
CA ILE A 137 27.79 2.06 15.48
C ILE A 137 27.20 1.37 16.70
N THR A 138 27.69 0.18 17.06
CA THR A 138 27.24 -0.60 18.21
C THR A 138 28.39 -1.43 18.82
N LYS A 139 28.36 -1.57 20.13
CA LYS A 139 29.27 -2.47 20.88
C LYS A 139 28.70 -3.88 21.05
N ASP A 140 27.46 -4.10 20.62
CA ASP A 140 26.73 -5.34 20.76
C ASP A 140 26.31 -5.86 19.38
N LEU A 141 27.32 -6.32 18.63
CA LEU A 141 27.14 -6.96 17.34
C LEU A 141 27.20 -8.47 17.51
N ARG A 142 26.22 -9.18 16.92
CA ARG A 142 26.32 -10.62 16.64
C ARG A 142 26.37 -10.84 15.13
N ILE A 143 27.18 -11.79 14.72
CA ILE A 143 27.36 -12.15 13.33
C ILE A 143 27.09 -13.64 13.13
N GLY A 144 26.40 -14.01 12.07
CA GLY A 144 26.11 -15.39 11.68
C GLY A 144 26.37 -15.60 10.20
N PHE A 145 26.42 -16.85 9.78
CA PHE A 145 26.72 -17.20 8.40
C PHE A 145 25.87 -18.37 7.91
N GLY A 146 25.30 -18.21 6.73
CA GLY A 146 24.66 -19.27 5.98
C GLY A 146 25.12 -19.28 4.53
N SER A 147 25.03 -20.43 3.92
CA SER A 147 25.38 -20.61 2.53
C SER A 147 24.24 -21.28 1.73
N PHE A 148 24.18 -20.98 0.47
CA PHE A 148 23.22 -21.60 -0.44
C PHE A 148 23.84 -21.87 -1.80
N LEU A 149 23.21 -22.80 -2.51
CA LEU A 149 23.49 -23.17 -3.89
C LEU A 149 22.15 -23.26 -4.65
N GLU A 150 21.94 -24.38 -5.35
CA GLU A 150 20.73 -24.65 -6.12
C GLU A 150 19.95 -25.82 -5.50
N LYS A 151 18.66 -25.96 -5.84
CA LYS A 151 17.88 -27.14 -5.49
C LYS A 151 18.56 -28.39 -6.04
N PRO A 152 18.76 -29.43 -5.22
CA PRO A 152 19.37 -30.67 -5.66
C PRO A 152 18.38 -31.55 -6.45
N PHE A 153 17.53 -30.96 -7.30
CA PHE A 153 16.67 -31.69 -8.18
C PHE A 153 17.36 -31.86 -9.54
N ASN A 154 17.21 -33.03 -10.16
CA ASN A 154 17.65 -33.07 -11.49
C ASN A 154 17.50 -34.21 -12.38
N PRO A 155 17.46 -34.04 -13.68
CA PRO A 155 17.83 -35.01 -14.68
C PRO A 155 19.34 -35.25 -14.88
N VAL A 156 20.22 -34.71 -14.04
CA VAL A 156 21.69 -34.85 -14.18
C VAL A 156 22.19 -36.18 -13.63
N THR A 157 23.29 -36.63 -14.18
CA THR A 157 23.87 -37.93 -13.81
C THR A 157 24.21 -38.01 -12.32
N PRO A 158 24.11 -39.22 -11.69
CA PRO A 158 24.46 -39.40 -10.28
C PRO A 158 25.87 -38.91 -9.90
N THR A 159 26.79 -38.93 -10.86
CA THR A 159 28.18 -38.45 -10.68
C THR A 159 28.19 -36.92 -10.48
N TYR A 160 27.42 -36.21 -11.27
CA TYR A 160 27.31 -34.74 -11.15
C TYR A 160 26.60 -34.32 -9.89
N GLN A 161 25.59 -35.04 -9.44
CA GLN A 161 24.92 -34.79 -8.17
C GLN A 161 25.86 -34.91 -6.96
N LYS A 162 26.89 -35.78 -7.04
CA LYS A 162 27.87 -35.95 -5.96
C LYS A 162 29.06 -35.02 -6.07
N ASN A 163 29.48 -34.69 -7.27
CA ASN A 163 30.63 -33.84 -7.55
C ASN A 163 30.41 -33.06 -8.85
N PRO A 164 29.76 -31.88 -8.78
CA PRO A 164 29.46 -31.04 -9.95
C PRO A 164 30.70 -30.46 -10.64
N CYS A 165 31.86 -30.53 -10.00
CA CYS A 165 33.11 -29.96 -10.50
C CYS A 165 34.06 -31.02 -11.11
N PHE A 166 33.59 -32.26 -11.35
CA PHE A 166 34.46 -33.30 -11.86
C PHE A 166 35.30 -32.84 -13.05
N PRO A 167 36.62 -33.12 -13.11
CA PRO A 167 37.39 -34.03 -12.24
C PRO A 167 37.90 -33.41 -10.90
N LYS A 168 37.68 -32.13 -10.64
CA LYS A 168 38.01 -31.50 -9.34
C LYS A 168 36.95 -31.85 -8.31
N ASN A 169 37.35 -31.98 -7.04
CA ASN A 169 36.39 -32.17 -5.97
C ASN A 169 35.79 -30.84 -5.51
N CYS A 170 34.48 -30.81 -5.29
CA CYS A 170 33.77 -29.69 -4.69
C CYS A 170 32.54 -30.21 -3.90
N THR A 171 31.87 -29.31 -3.19
CA THR A 171 30.70 -29.65 -2.39
C THR A 171 29.51 -30.05 -3.30
N ALA A 172 28.79 -31.10 -2.92
CA ALA A 172 27.55 -31.50 -3.59
C ALA A 172 26.49 -30.34 -3.46
N PRO A 173 25.58 -30.23 -4.46
CA PRO A 173 24.53 -29.19 -4.41
C PRO A 173 23.63 -29.33 -3.18
N PHE A 174 23.30 -28.19 -2.57
CA PHE A 174 22.33 -28.05 -1.48
C PHE A 174 21.58 -26.72 -1.65
N SER A 175 20.38 -26.67 -1.14
CA SER A 175 19.59 -25.42 -1.27
C SER A 175 19.99 -24.36 -0.27
N TYR A 176 20.06 -24.72 1.03
CA TYR A 176 20.48 -23.81 2.09
C TYR A 176 21.04 -24.59 3.29
N ILE A 177 22.10 -24.05 3.87
CA ILE A 177 22.70 -24.51 5.12
C ILE A 177 22.97 -23.30 6.03
N ASN A 178 22.49 -23.38 7.27
CA ASN A 178 22.91 -22.48 8.34
C ASN A 178 24.25 -22.97 8.90
N VAL A 179 25.32 -22.33 8.53
CA VAL A 179 26.69 -22.76 8.88
C VAL A 179 27.07 -22.32 10.30
N LEU A 180 26.67 -21.10 10.67
CA LEU A 180 26.97 -20.52 11.97
C LEU A 180 25.79 -19.69 12.47
N ASN A 181 25.26 -20.04 13.63
CA ASN A 181 24.26 -19.25 14.33
C ASN A 181 24.85 -17.90 14.75
N LEU A 182 23.99 -16.91 14.98
CA LEU A 182 24.39 -15.58 15.44
C LEU A 182 25.20 -15.63 16.73
N THR A 183 26.43 -15.17 16.70
CA THR A 183 27.40 -15.17 17.81
C THR A 183 28.17 -13.85 17.86
N ASP A 184 28.68 -13.50 19.02
CA ASP A 184 29.63 -12.40 19.23
C ASP A 184 31.09 -12.82 18.98
N ASP A 185 31.35 -14.13 18.81
CA ASP A 185 32.67 -14.68 18.50
C ASP A 185 33.00 -14.51 16.99
N THR A 186 33.65 -13.42 16.66
CA THR A 186 34.09 -13.11 15.27
C THR A 186 35.21 -14.01 14.78
N ALA A 187 36.01 -14.62 15.69
CA ALA A 187 37.04 -15.58 15.32
C ALA A 187 36.38 -16.90 14.86
N LEU A 188 35.35 -17.35 15.54
CA LEU A 188 34.55 -18.50 15.14
C LEU A 188 33.91 -18.27 13.76
N PHE A 189 33.38 -17.06 13.50
CA PHE A 189 32.87 -16.71 12.16
C PHE A 189 33.94 -16.90 11.09
N THR A 190 35.11 -16.32 11.27
CA THR A 190 36.25 -16.46 10.35
C THR A 190 36.62 -17.93 10.14
N GLN A 191 36.66 -18.73 11.20
CA GLN A 191 36.94 -20.15 11.15
C GLN A 191 35.90 -20.94 10.33
N GLU A 192 34.61 -20.73 10.60
CA GLU A 192 33.53 -21.47 9.93
C GLU A 192 33.40 -21.07 8.44
N VAL A 193 33.56 -19.78 8.11
CA VAL A 193 33.59 -19.32 6.72
C VAL A 193 34.80 -19.89 5.98
N SER A 194 35.98 -20.01 6.65
CA SER A 194 37.19 -20.57 6.04
C SER A 194 37.07 -22.04 5.67
N LYS A 195 36.18 -22.79 6.32
CA LYS A 195 35.88 -24.19 5.99
C LYS A 195 35.02 -24.36 4.74
N GLN A 196 34.36 -23.29 4.30
CA GLN A 196 33.45 -23.35 3.15
C GLN A 196 34.21 -23.58 1.84
N GLN A 197 33.62 -24.35 0.97
CA GLN A 197 34.13 -24.64 -0.34
C GLN A 197 33.10 -24.25 -1.39
N THR A 198 33.57 -23.68 -2.50
CA THR A 198 32.70 -23.41 -3.64
C THR A 198 32.24 -24.69 -4.32
N SER A 199 31.13 -24.63 -5.01
CA SER A 199 30.55 -25.74 -5.79
C SER A 199 30.31 -25.28 -7.23
N GLY A 200 30.43 -26.23 -8.17
CA GLY A 200 30.02 -25.97 -9.55
C GLY A 200 28.50 -25.92 -9.68
N ASN A 201 28.00 -25.08 -10.56
CA ASN A 201 26.60 -24.99 -10.87
C ASN A 201 26.35 -24.93 -12.39
N LEU A 202 25.28 -25.62 -12.86
CA LEU A 202 24.87 -25.63 -14.28
C LEU A 202 23.78 -24.61 -14.60
N ASP A 203 23.11 -24.08 -13.58
CA ASP A 203 21.97 -23.20 -13.75
C ASP A 203 22.27 -21.77 -13.24
N SER A 204 21.81 -20.77 -13.99
CA SER A 204 21.88 -19.37 -13.64
C SER A 204 20.55 -18.73 -14.02
N PRO A 205 19.54 -18.81 -13.25
CA PRO A 205 19.32 -18.36 -11.85
C PRO A 205 19.37 -19.48 -10.80
N LYS A 206 19.28 -19.13 -9.49
CA LYS A 206 19.55 -20.03 -8.35
C LYS A 206 18.47 -20.01 -7.27
N ALA A 207 18.49 -21.00 -6.33
CA ALA A 207 17.50 -21.22 -5.26
C ALA A 207 17.50 -20.16 -4.13
N ARG A 208 17.72 -18.91 -4.42
CA ARG A 208 18.08 -17.82 -3.52
C ARG A 208 17.00 -17.43 -2.54
N PHE A 209 15.76 -17.30 -3.01
CA PHE A 209 14.66 -16.85 -2.16
C PHE A 209 14.27 -17.89 -1.12
N GLN A 210 14.51 -19.19 -1.37
CA GLN A 210 14.32 -20.20 -0.33
C GLN A 210 15.32 -20.05 0.81
N ALA A 211 16.58 -19.72 0.50
CA ALA A 211 17.60 -19.49 1.51
C ALA A 211 17.26 -18.26 2.36
N VAL A 212 16.84 -17.15 1.73
CA VAL A 212 16.37 -15.94 2.43
C VAL A 212 15.15 -16.26 3.30
N MET A 213 14.18 -17.03 2.76
CA MET A 213 13.00 -17.45 3.51
C MET A 213 13.39 -18.23 4.77
N GLN A 214 14.22 -19.28 4.64
CA GLN A 214 14.62 -20.09 5.77
C GLN A 214 15.45 -19.31 6.79
N ALA A 215 16.37 -18.44 6.33
CA ALA A 215 17.10 -17.54 7.22
C ALA A 215 16.18 -16.58 8.00
N ALA A 216 15.06 -16.18 7.41
CA ALA A 216 14.10 -15.29 8.05
C ALA A 216 13.17 -16.02 9.03
N VAL A 217 12.60 -17.19 8.64
CA VAL A 217 11.58 -17.86 9.45
C VAL A 217 12.15 -18.78 10.52
N CYS A 218 13.40 -19.24 10.38
CA CYS A 218 14.04 -20.12 11.37
C CYS A 218 14.69 -19.33 12.53
N THR A 219 13.93 -18.45 13.14
CA THR A 219 14.43 -17.45 14.11
C THR A 219 15.18 -18.06 15.29
N GLU A 220 14.69 -19.18 15.84
CA GLU A 220 15.32 -19.86 16.97
C GLU A 220 16.63 -20.55 16.59
N VAL A 221 16.67 -21.18 15.41
CA VAL A 221 17.86 -21.90 14.91
C VAL A 221 18.96 -20.90 14.58
N ILE A 222 18.64 -19.83 13.88
CA ILE A 222 19.59 -18.76 13.52
C ILE A 222 20.05 -18.00 14.78
N GLY A 223 19.17 -17.88 15.78
CA GLY A 223 19.45 -17.16 17.03
C GLY A 223 19.17 -15.65 16.94
N TRP A 224 18.21 -15.23 16.09
CA TRP A 224 17.80 -13.84 15.98
C TRP A 224 17.26 -13.29 17.30
N ARG A 225 17.90 -12.23 17.82
CA ARG A 225 17.39 -11.47 18.98
C ARG A 225 16.31 -10.48 18.53
N ASN A 226 15.58 -9.95 19.50
CA ASN A 226 14.60 -8.88 19.26
C ASN A 226 15.30 -7.49 19.22
N VAL A 227 16.19 -7.30 18.24
CA VAL A 227 17.04 -6.13 18.05
C VAL A 227 17.05 -5.75 16.54
N THR A 228 17.92 -4.84 16.11
CA THR A 228 18.09 -4.60 14.67
C THR A 228 18.61 -5.87 13.99
N ARG A 229 17.88 -6.39 13.01
CA ARG A 229 18.23 -7.59 12.24
C ARG A 229 18.61 -7.19 10.83
N LEU A 230 19.83 -7.53 10.43
CA LEU A 230 20.36 -7.28 9.10
C LEU A 230 20.67 -8.61 8.40
N LEU A 231 20.12 -8.81 7.23
CA LEU A 231 20.45 -9.93 6.34
C LEU A 231 21.29 -9.40 5.17
N VAL A 232 22.56 -9.75 5.11
CA VAL A 232 23.41 -9.45 3.96
C VAL A 232 23.34 -10.64 3.01
N PHE A 233 22.73 -10.43 1.88
CA PHE A 233 22.56 -11.43 0.84
C PHE A 233 23.56 -11.19 -0.29
N SER A 234 24.49 -12.12 -0.48
CA SER A 234 25.60 -11.97 -1.44
C SER A 234 25.49 -12.98 -2.60
N THR A 235 25.53 -12.47 -3.84
CA THR A 235 25.41 -13.29 -5.04
C THR A 235 25.92 -12.62 -6.32
N ASP A 236 26.21 -13.43 -7.34
CA ASP A 236 26.65 -13.03 -8.68
C ASP A 236 25.70 -13.42 -9.82
N ALA A 237 24.45 -13.84 -9.50
CA ALA A 237 23.51 -14.28 -10.53
C ALA A 237 22.05 -13.88 -10.21
N GLY A 238 21.09 -14.11 -11.12
CA GLY A 238 19.64 -13.90 -10.94
C GLY A 238 18.98 -14.89 -9.98
N PHE A 239 17.70 -14.81 -9.74
CA PHE A 239 16.95 -15.62 -8.76
C PHE A 239 15.77 -16.34 -9.41
N HIS A 240 15.40 -17.48 -8.84
CA HIS A 240 14.14 -18.17 -9.09
C HIS A 240 13.06 -17.68 -8.11
N PHE A 241 11.83 -17.68 -8.56
CA PHE A 241 10.64 -17.35 -7.77
C PHE A 241 9.51 -18.36 -8.04
N ALA A 242 8.37 -18.18 -7.36
CA ALA A 242 7.23 -19.09 -7.45
C ALA A 242 6.83 -19.41 -8.89
N ALA A 243 6.56 -20.66 -9.15
CA ALA A 243 6.29 -21.35 -10.41
C ALA A 243 7.52 -21.87 -11.18
N ASP A 244 8.74 -21.42 -10.90
CA ASP A 244 9.93 -21.92 -11.56
C ASP A 244 10.25 -23.38 -11.19
N GLY A 245 9.86 -23.82 -9.99
CA GLY A 245 10.00 -25.22 -9.55
C GLY A 245 9.27 -26.25 -10.44
N LYS A 246 8.30 -25.80 -11.24
CA LYS A 246 7.60 -26.66 -12.20
C LYS A 246 8.54 -27.33 -13.22
N LEU A 247 9.63 -26.67 -13.57
CA LEU A 247 10.66 -27.24 -14.45
C LEU A 247 11.28 -28.52 -13.86
N GLY A 248 11.35 -28.60 -12.52
CA GLY A 248 11.77 -29.79 -11.77
C GLY A 248 10.62 -30.66 -11.26
N GLY A 249 9.39 -30.45 -11.72
CA GLY A 249 8.21 -31.17 -11.23
C GLY A 249 7.74 -30.76 -9.84
N ILE A 250 8.25 -29.69 -9.28
CA ILE A 250 7.88 -29.16 -7.95
C ILE A 250 6.79 -28.13 -8.13
N VAL A 251 5.56 -28.48 -7.72
CA VAL A 251 4.36 -27.64 -7.92
C VAL A 251 3.72 -27.16 -6.61
N ARG A 252 4.18 -27.69 -5.47
CA ARG A 252 3.61 -27.33 -4.17
C ARG A 252 4.15 -25.98 -3.74
N PRO A 253 3.26 -24.99 -3.46
CA PRO A 253 3.69 -23.66 -3.02
C PRO A 253 4.52 -23.71 -1.74
N ASN A 254 5.44 -22.77 -1.59
CA ASN A 254 6.21 -22.58 -0.35
C ASN A 254 5.27 -22.23 0.80
N ASP A 255 5.41 -22.92 1.93
CA ASP A 255 4.52 -22.75 3.09
C ASP A 255 4.98 -21.66 4.09
N GLY A 256 6.12 -21.03 3.85
CA GLY A 256 6.67 -19.98 4.67
C GLY A 256 7.11 -20.42 6.08
N LYS A 257 7.35 -21.72 6.29
CA LYS A 257 7.75 -22.27 7.58
C LYS A 257 9.21 -22.69 7.63
N CYS A 258 9.74 -22.78 8.85
CA CYS A 258 11.08 -23.29 9.09
C CYS A 258 11.14 -24.81 8.89
N HIS A 259 12.08 -25.29 8.06
CA HIS A 259 12.31 -26.70 7.77
C HIS A 259 13.81 -27.01 7.79
N LEU A 260 14.52 -26.54 8.80
CA LEU A 260 15.92 -26.87 9.01
C LEU A 260 16.04 -28.10 9.91
N GLU A 261 16.67 -29.14 9.40
CA GLU A 261 17.10 -30.30 10.15
C GLU A 261 18.63 -30.38 10.14
N ASN A 262 19.26 -30.44 11.30
CA ASN A 262 20.71 -30.35 11.41
C ASN A 262 21.32 -29.17 10.64
N ASN A 263 20.67 -28.01 10.75
CA ASN A 263 21.05 -26.76 10.06
C ASN A 263 20.94 -26.81 8.51
N MET A 264 20.39 -27.85 7.93
CA MET A 264 20.18 -27.97 6.47
C MET A 264 18.71 -27.89 6.13
N TYR A 265 18.37 -27.18 5.05
CA TYR A 265 17.01 -27.13 4.52
C TYR A 265 16.66 -28.42 3.77
N THR A 266 15.74 -29.20 4.35
CA THR A 266 15.43 -30.56 3.87
C THR A 266 14.27 -30.61 2.87
N MET A 267 13.41 -29.60 2.81
CA MET A 267 12.20 -29.59 2.00
C MET A 267 12.34 -28.88 0.65
N SER A 268 13.58 -28.70 0.18
CA SER A 268 13.87 -27.95 -1.05
C SER A 268 13.25 -28.57 -2.31
N ASN A 269 13.17 -29.90 -2.39
CA ASN A 269 12.57 -30.64 -3.51
C ASN A 269 11.07 -30.89 -3.35
N TYR A 270 10.49 -30.48 -2.22
CA TYR A 270 9.08 -30.66 -1.93
C TYR A 270 8.26 -29.38 -2.17
N PHE A 271 8.80 -28.22 -1.79
CA PHE A 271 8.18 -26.92 -2.00
C PHE A 271 8.81 -26.16 -3.17
N ASP A 272 7.97 -25.47 -3.92
CA ASP A 272 8.38 -24.49 -4.93
C ASP A 272 9.16 -23.33 -4.28
N TYR A 273 9.75 -22.47 -5.09
CA TYR A 273 10.34 -21.23 -4.63
C TYR A 273 9.27 -20.31 -4.05
N PRO A 274 9.59 -19.48 -3.05
CA PRO A 274 8.62 -18.48 -2.55
C PRO A 274 8.34 -17.40 -3.59
N SER A 275 7.15 -16.83 -3.53
CA SER A 275 6.84 -15.63 -4.32
C SER A 275 7.54 -14.40 -3.74
N ILE A 276 7.67 -13.35 -4.54
CA ILE A 276 8.23 -12.07 -4.08
C ILE A 276 7.35 -11.49 -2.96
N SER A 277 6.01 -11.52 -3.11
CA SER A 277 5.09 -11.03 -2.07
C SER A 277 5.27 -11.78 -0.75
N GLN A 278 5.35 -13.12 -0.80
CA GLN A 278 5.58 -13.94 0.39
C GLN A 278 6.91 -13.58 1.07
N LEU A 279 7.96 -13.30 0.28
CA LEU A 279 9.25 -12.89 0.79
C LEU A 279 9.19 -11.51 1.46
N VAL A 280 8.50 -10.56 0.83
CA VAL A 280 8.26 -9.20 1.38
C VAL A 280 7.57 -9.30 2.74
N ASP A 281 6.45 -10.03 2.80
CA ASP A 281 5.68 -10.22 4.03
C ASP A 281 6.53 -10.88 5.12
N THR A 282 7.27 -11.95 4.76
CA THR A 282 8.12 -12.67 5.72
C THR A 282 9.25 -11.81 6.29
N LEU A 283 9.93 -11.02 5.47
CA LEU A 283 10.99 -10.12 5.92
C LEU A 283 10.43 -9.02 6.83
N SER A 284 9.28 -8.47 6.48
CA SER A 284 8.57 -7.46 7.29
C SER A 284 8.12 -8.02 8.64
N ASP A 285 7.46 -9.17 8.64
CA ASP A 285 6.95 -9.82 9.86
C ASP A 285 8.07 -10.17 10.85
N ASN A 286 9.24 -10.55 10.32
CA ASN A 286 10.43 -10.86 11.13
C ASN A 286 11.32 -9.63 11.38
N ASN A 287 10.94 -8.44 10.96
CA ASN A 287 11.70 -7.19 11.11
C ASN A 287 13.13 -7.27 10.55
N ILE A 288 13.33 -7.97 9.44
CA ILE A 288 14.63 -8.16 8.82
C ILE A 288 14.84 -7.12 7.71
N GLN A 289 15.89 -6.33 7.85
CA GLN A 289 16.34 -5.40 6.83
C GLN A 289 17.36 -6.12 5.92
N THR A 290 17.18 -6.05 4.60
CA THR A 290 17.98 -6.83 3.67
C THR A 290 18.96 -5.94 2.88
N ILE A 291 20.21 -6.35 2.82
CA ILE A 291 21.26 -5.72 2.01
C ILE A 291 21.62 -6.70 0.89
N PHE A 292 21.27 -6.38 -0.35
CA PHE A 292 21.65 -7.14 -1.52
C PHE A 292 23.03 -6.73 -1.98
N ALA A 293 24.03 -7.55 -1.71
CA ALA A 293 25.41 -7.38 -2.15
C ALA A 293 25.61 -8.19 -3.44
N VAL A 294 25.53 -7.55 -4.60
CA VAL A 294 25.45 -8.24 -5.89
C VAL A 294 26.52 -7.70 -6.86
N THR A 295 26.91 -8.54 -7.83
CA THR A 295 27.83 -8.11 -8.88
C THR A 295 27.16 -7.06 -9.80
N LYS A 296 27.99 -6.22 -10.43
CA LYS A 296 27.53 -5.11 -11.28
C LYS A 296 26.50 -5.55 -12.34
N GLN A 297 26.66 -6.75 -12.88
CA GLN A 297 25.78 -7.27 -13.91
C GLN A 297 24.31 -7.43 -13.45
N PHE A 298 24.09 -7.75 -12.18
CA PHE A 298 22.76 -8.00 -11.64
C PHE A 298 22.23 -6.86 -10.77
N ARG A 299 22.96 -5.74 -10.67
CA ARG A 299 22.59 -4.62 -9.81
C ARG A 299 21.19 -4.08 -10.14
N ASP A 300 20.90 -3.86 -11.42
CA ASP A 300 19.61 -3.27 -11.85
C ASP A 300 18.44 -4.22 -11.51
N LEU A 301 18.60 -5.52 -11.72
CA LEU A 301 17.60 -6.53 -11.36
C LEU A 301 17.28 -6.49 -9.85
N TYR A 302 18.32 -6.43 -9.00
CA TYR A 302 18.12 -6.36 -7.56
C TYR A 302 17.66 -4.97 -7.08
N GLN A 303 17.91 -3.92 -7.84
CA GLN A 303 17.37 -2.59 -7.58
C GLN A 303 15.84 -2.58 -7.76
N GLU A 304 15.34 -3.21 -8.82
CA GLU A 304 13.91 -3.40 -9.05
C GLU A 304 13.26 -4.27 -7.95
N LEU A 305 13.94 -5.33 -7.54
CA LEU A 305 13.49 -6.17 -6.42
C LEU A 305 13.46 -5.39 -5.12
N SER A 306 14.50 -4.64 -4.81
CA SER A 306 14.63 -3.81 -3.60
C SER A 306 13.54 -2.73 -3.54
N ALA A 307 13.10 -2.21 -4.67
CA ALA A 307 11.97 -1.27 -4.71
C ALA A 307 10.65 -1.88 -4.21
N GLN A 308 10.51 -3.21 -4.26
CA GLN A 308 9.34 -3.94 -3.76
C GLN A 308 9.50 -4.42 -2.30
N ILE A 309 10.74 -4.46 -1.78
CA ILE A 309 11.04 -4.91 -0.42
C ILE A 309 11.34 -3.69 0.46
N PRO A 310 10.41 -3.26 1.33
CA PRO A 310 10.66 -2.15 2.24
C PRO A 310 11.89 -2.43 3.12
N LYS A 311 12.66 -1.38 3.41
CA LYS A 311 13.89 -1.52 4.22
C LYS A 311 14.90 -2.49 3.62
N SER A 312 15.10 -2.43 2.32
CA SER A 312 16.20 -3.10 1.64
C SER A 312 17.11 -2.09 0.92
N ALA A 313 18.34 -2.49 0.68
CA ALA A 313 19.33 -1.70 -0.04
C ALA A 313 20.15 -2.60 -0.98
N VAL A 314 20.66 -2.02 -2.07
CA VAL A 314 21.46 -2.74 -3.04
C VAL A 314 22.84 -2.10 -3.13
N GLY A 315 23.87 -2.92 -3.00
CA GLY A 315 25.25 -2.51 -3.20
C GLY A 315 25.97 -3.40 -4.19
N THR A 316 26.96 -2.85 -4.88
CA THR A 316 27.75 -3.58 -5.86
C THR A 316 28.94 -4.24 -5.19
N LEU A 317 29.05 -5.57 -5.31
CA LEU A 317 30.22 -6.33 -4.88
C LEU A 317 31.43 -5.94 -5.73
N SER A 318 32.52 -5.63 -5.07
CA SER A 318 33.84 -5.49 -5.66
C SER A 318 34.78 -6.61 -5.24
N THR A 319 35.97 -6.61 -5.80
CA THR A 319 37.00 -7.65 -5.54
C THR A 319 37.78 -7.44 -4.24
N SER A 320 37.40 -6.49 -3.40
CA SER A 320 38.11 -6.13 -2.16
C SER A 320 37.20 -6.32 -0.93
N SER A 321 37.71 -6.90 0.16
CA SER A 321 36.99 -7.06 1.44
C SER A 321 36.60 -5.71 2.05
N SER A 322 37.46 -4.69 1.94
CA SER A 322 37.19 -3.34 2.44
C SER A 322 35.98 -2.70 1.76
N ASP A 323 35.76 -3.00 0.48
CA ASP A 323 34.63 -2.48 -0.27
C ASP A 323 33.31 -3.19 0.14
N VAL A 324 33.38 -4.47 0.50
CA VAL A 324 32.21 -5.21 1.04
C VAL A 324 31.80 -4.64 2.40
N ILE A 325 32.77 -4.34 3.28
CA ILE A 325 32.50 -3.71 4.58
C ILE A 325 31.87 -2.34 4.38
N LYS A 326 32.47 -1.51 3.52
CA LYS A 326 31.94 -0.19 3.20
C LYS A 326 30.52 -0.25 2.63
N LEU A 327 30.25 -1.22 1.75
CA LEU A 327 28.92 -1.46 1.20
C LEU A 327 27.91 -1.75 2.31
N ILE A 328 28.24 -2.62 3.27
CA ILE A 328 27.36 -2.97 4.40
C ILE A 328 27.09 -1.74 5.26
N ILE A 329 28.14 -0.97 5.59
CA ILE A 329 28.01 0.24 6.41
C ILE A 329 27.20 1.32 5.71
N ASP A 330 27.47 1.58 4.43
CA ASP A 330 26.76 2.57 3.64
C ASP A 330 25.28 2.18 3.47
N ALA A 331 25.00 0.89 3.19
CA ALA A 331 23.63 0.36 3.11
C ALA A 331 22.90 0.47 4.46
N TYR A 332 23.55 0.10 5.56
CA TYR A 332 23.01 0.25 6.90
C TYR A 332 22.70 1.72 7.25
N ASN A 333 23.58 2.63 6.94
CA ASN A 333 23.37 4.06 7.15
C ASN A 333 22.21 4.59 6.30
N SER A 334 22.10 4.14 5.05
CA SER A 334 20.96 4.46 4.19
C SER A 334 19.65 3.94 4.75
N LEU A 335 19.58 2.67 5.11
CA LEU A 335 18.40 2.05 5.74
C LEU A 335 18.02 2.72 7.06
N SER A 336 19.01 3.21 7.79
CA SER A 336 18.84 3.85 9.09
C SER A 336 18.44 5.32 9.00
N SER A 337 18.70 5.97 7.87
CA SER A 337 18.36 7.38 7.64
C SER A 337 16.88 7.58 7.31
N GLU A 338 16.17 6.53 6.97
CA GLU A 338 14.76 6.56 6.59
C GLU A 338 13.91 5.81 7.62
N VAL A 339 12.81 6.43 8.06
CA VAL A 339 11.80 5.77 8.89
C VAL A 339 10.54 5.59 8.08
N ILE A 340 10.11 4.35 7.95
CA ILE A 340 8.84 3.97 7.30
C ILE A 340 7.97 3.39 8.39
N LEU A 341 6.76 3.94 8.56
CA LEU A 341 5.77 3.42 9.49
C LEU A 341 4.85 2.44 8.78
N GLU A 342 4.59 1.33 9.42
CA GLU A 342 3.64 0.32 9.00
C GLU A 342 2.54 0.19 10.04
N ASN A 343 1.30 0.04 9.61
CA ASN A 343 0.19 -0.26 10.49
C ASN A 343 -0.35 -1.66 10.22
N SER A 344 -0.86 -2.30 11.28
CA SER A 344 -1.63 -3.54 11.15
C SER A 344 -2.89 -3.29 10.29
N ARG A 345 -3.53 -4.37 9.85
CA ARG A 345 -4.77 -4.26 9.07
C ARG A 345 -5.76 -3.34 9.77
N LEU A 346 -6.21 -2.32 9.06
CA LEU A 346 -7.18 -1.36 9.56
C LEU A 346 -8.59 -1.97 9.53
N PRO A 347 -9.45 -1.61 10.50
CA PRO A 347 -10.87 -1.89 10.42
C PRO A 347 -11.50 -1.27 9.18
N GLU A 348 -12.59 -1.87 8.71
CA GLU A 348 -13.35 -1.31 7.59
C GLU A 348 -13.84 0.11 7.92
N GLY A 349 -13.65 1.04 7.00
CA GLY A 349 -14.02 2.45 7.17
C GLY A 349 -13.05 3.28 8.04
N VAL A 350 -11.93 2.71 8.49
CA VAL A 350 -10.85 3.44 9.17
C VAL A 350 -9.72 3.71 8.20
N SER A 351 -9.26 4.95 8.12
CA SER A 351 -8.08 5.34 7.34
C SER A 351 -7.08 6.09 8.22
N ILE A 352 -5.80 5.90 7.94
CA ILE A 352 -4.70 6.61 8.61
C ILE A 352 -3.92 7.38 7.55
N SER A 353 -3.61 8.64 7.84
CA SER A 353 -2.66 9.43 7.05
C SER A 353 -1.51 9.91 7.93
N TYR A 354 -0.30 9.89 7.38
CA TYR A 354 0.91 10.27 8.09
C TYR A 354 1.42 11.63 7.60
N ILE A 355 1.80 12.50 8.53
CA ILE A 355 2.47 13.77 8.25
C ILE A 355 3.79 13.74 9.00
N SER A 356 4.90 13.67 8.27
CA SER A 356 6.24 13.67 8.86
C SER A 356 6.75 15.10 9.02
N HIS A 357 7.25 15.40 10.22
CA HIS A 357 7.91 16.67 10.54
C HIS A 357 9.41 16.41 10.71
N CYS A 358 10.19 16.78 9.72
CA CYS A 358 11.62 16.55 9.70
C CYS A 358 12.39 17.68 10.42
N LYS A 359 13.61 17.37 10.89
CA LYS A 359 14.49 18.32 11.59
C LYS A 359 14.84 19.57 10.76
N ASN A 360 14.78 19.47 9.44
CA ASN A 360 15.03 20.57 8.50
C ASN A 360 13.80 21.48 8.28
N GLY A 361 12.70 21.26 9.03
CA GLY A 361 11.46 22.03 8.91
C GLY A 361 10.55 21.66 7.74
N VAL A 362 10.91 20.62 6.97
CA VAL A 362 10.08 20.13 5.87
C VAL A 362 9.02 19.18 6.42
N SER A 363 7.76 19.39 6.03
CA SER A 363 6.64 18.49 6.34
C SER A 363 6.20 17.79 5.06
N GLU A 364 6.17 16.45 5.07
CA GLU A 364 5.71 15.64 3.95
C GLU A 364 4.47 14.85 4.36
N LYS A 365 3.47 14.78 3.49
CA LYS A 365 2.25 14.00 3.66
C LYS A 365 2.31 12.75 2.78
N GLY A 366 1.98 11.58 3.33
CA GLY A 366 1.97 10.32 2.59
C GLY A 366 1.22 9.22 3.31
N GLU A 367 0.94 8.13 2.59
CA GLU A 367 0.29 6.94 3.16
C GLU A 367 1.24 6.15 4.08
N ASN A 368 2.55 6.25 3.85
CA ASN A 368 3.61 5.65 4.67
C ASN A 368 4.65 6.72 4.93
N GLY A 369 4.82 7.16 6.17
CA GLY A 369 5.75 8.24 6.54
C GLY A 369 7.14 8.11 5.91
N ARG A 370 7.70 9.21 5.38
CA ARG A 370 8.97 9.19 4.63
C ARG A 370 10.07 10.03 5.28
N LYS A 371 11.31 9.55 5.05
CA LYS A 371 12.64 10.20 5.14
C LYS A 371 12.85 11.34 6.14
N CYS A 372 12.98 11.02 7.41
CA CYS A 372 13.54 11.97 8.37
C CYS A 372 14.45 11.27 9.39
N SER A 373 15.56 11.89 9.72
CA SER A 373 16.49 11.36 10.74
C SER A 373 16.03 11.59 12.19
N ASN A 374 14.96 12.34 12.43
CA ASN A 374 14.23 12.46 13.71
C ASN A 374 12.82 12.96 13.40
N ILE A 375 11.78 12.15 13.63
CA ILE A 375 10.41 12.41 13.22
C ILE A 375 9.53 12.73 14.41
N SER A 376 8.67 13.75 14.25
CA SER A 376 7.39 13.87 14.96
C SER A 376 6.30 13.74 13.90
N ILE A 377 5.44 12.74 14.01
CA ILE A 377 4.37 12.47 13.05
C ILE A 377 3.05 12.88 13.69
N GLY A 378 2.23 13.63 12.94
CA GLY A 378 0.85 13.93 13.30
C GLY A 378 -0.10 13.18 12.37
N ASP A 379 -1.00 12.39 12.92
CA ASP A 379 -1.88 11.52 12.14
C ASP A 379 -3.33 12.01 12.19
N GLU A 380 -4.03 11.92 11.06
CA GLU A 380 -5.44 12.23 10.91
C GLU A 380 -6.23 10.94 10.60
N VAL A 381 -7.18 10.59 11.46
CA VAL A 381 -7.96 9.34 11.34
C VAL A 381 -9.42 9.66 11.01
N ARG A 382 -9.96 9.11 9.92
CA ARG A 382 -11.37 9.16 9.56
C ARG A 382 -12.01 7.79 9.69
N ILE A 383 -13.25 7.73 10.22
CA ILE A 383 -13.90 6.45 10.53
C ILE A 383 -15.33 6.36 10.05
N MET A 384 -15.66 5.15 9.55
CA MET A 384 -16.99 4.56 9.49
C MET A 384 -16.88 3.09 9.89
N SER A 385 -17.38 2.66 11.05
CA SER A 385 -17.44 1.24 11.41
C SER A 385 -18.48 0.97 12.51
N SER A 386 -19.05 -0.23 12.50
CA SER A 386 -20.08 -0.73 13.43
C SER A 386 -19.53 -1.53 14.61
N SER A 387 -18.23 -1.66 14.78
CA SER A 387 -17.59 -2.47 15.84
C SER A 387 -17.31 -1.64 17.10
N LYS A 388 -17.58 -2.17 18.28
CA LYS A 388 -17.51 -1.42 19.56
C LYS A 388 -16.09 -1.09 20.04
N SER A 389 -15.09 -1.92 19.75
CA SER A 389 -13.68 -1.66 20.10
C SER A 389 -12.76 -2.54 19.26
N GLN A 390 -11.66 -2.00 18.77
CA GLN A 390 -10.63 -2.73 18.02
C GLN A 390 -9.24 -2.20 18.39
N THR A 391 -8.22 -3.03 18.22
CA THR A 391 -6.84 -2.64 18.46
C THR A 391 -6.05 -2.70 17.17
N ILE A 392 -5.34 -1.65 16.86
CA ILE A 392 -4.37 -1.58 15.77
C ILE A 392 -2.97 -1.30 16.32
N LYS A 393 -1.97 -1.61 15.53
CA LYS A 393 -0.57 -1.41 15.88
C LYS A 393 0.13 -0.61 14.80
N ILE A 394 0.98 0.31 15.20
CA ILE A 394 1.88 1.03 14.30
C ILE A 394 3.31 0.73 14.74
N LYS A 395 4.15 0.33 13.80
CA LYS A 395 5.58 0.08 14.05
C LYS A 395 6.46 0.72 12.97
N PRO A 396 7.65 1.19 13.30
CA PRO A 396 8.66 1.50 12.30
C PRO A 396 9.20 0.20 11.69
N LEU A 397 9.26 0.12 10.37
CA LEU A 397 9.83 -1.04 9.68
C LEU A 397 11.30 -1.27 10.07
N GLY A 398 11.63 -2.53 10.35
CA GLY A 398 12.95 -2.93 10.81
C GLY A 398 13.21 -2.68 12.30
N PHE A 399 12.17 -2.31 13.07
CA PHE A 399 12.21 -2.16 14.53
C PHE A 399 11.18 -3.08 15.18
N THR A 400 11.46 -3.45 16.41
CA THR A 400 10.62 -4.38 17.17
C THR A 400 9.60 -3.68 18.05
N GLU A 401 9.81 -2.39 18.31
CA GLU A 401 8.89 -1.59 19.09
C GLU A 401 7.67 -1.17 18.28
N GLU A 402 6.51 -1.23 18.91
CA GLU A 402 5.23 -0.89 18.33
C GLU A 402 4.43 0.05 19.22
N VAL A 403 3.53 0.81 18.60
CA VAL A 403 2.52 1.61 19.31
C VAL A 403 1.20 0.88 19.20
N GLU A 404 0.64 0.55 20.35
CA GLU A 404 -0.69 -0.05 20.45
C GLU A 404 -1.76 1.06 20.48
N ILE A 405 -2.73 1.02 19.59
CA ILE A 405 -3.81 1.99 19.52
C ILE A 405 -5.13 1.27 19.69
N VAL A 406 -5.82 1.57 20.78
CA VAL A 406 -7.16 1.08 21.04
C VAL A 406 -8.16 2.05 20.41
N LEU A 407 -8.96 1.55 19.48
CA LEU A 407 -10.01 2.30 18.79
C LEU A 407 -11.35 1.99 19.45
N ASN A 408 -12.00 2.97 20.03
CA ASN A 408 -13.37 2.90 20.53
C ASN A 408 -14.27 3.74 19.63
N PHE A 409 -15.39 3.20 19.19
CA PHE A 409 -16.31 3.89 18.31
C PHE A 409 -17.47 4.48 19.09
N ILE A 410 -17.68 5.78 18.96
CA ILE A 410 -18.80 6.50 19.57
C ILE A 410 -19.99 6.35 18.66
N CYS A 411 -20.86 5.40 18.97
CA CYS A 411 -22.06 5.08 18.19
C CYS A 411 -23.34 5.61 18.84
N GLU A 412 -23.31 5.94 20.12
CA GLU A 412 -24.48 6.31 20.93
C GLU A 412 -24.16 7.52 21.80
N CYS A 413 -25.19 8.31 22.13
CA CYS A 413 -25.09 9.36 23.12
C CYS A 413 -25.01 8.78 24.54
N GLU A 414 -24.41 9.50 25.49
CA GLU A 414 -24.30 9.02 26.88
C GLU A 414 -25.67 8.84 27.52
N CYS A 415 -26.65 9.64 27.15
CA CYS A 415 -28.02 9.56 27.66
C CYS A 415 -28.71 8.20 27.41
N HIS A 416 -28.23 7.39 26.44
CA HIS A 416 -28.74 6.03 26.25
C HIS A 416 -28.40 5.09 27.41
N LYS A 417 -27.34 5.39 28.16
CA LYS A 417 -26.94 4.61 29.33
C LYS A 417 -27.74 4.92 30.59
N GLU A 418 -28.42 6.07 30.58
CA GLU A 418 -29.18 6.62 31.71
C GLU A 418 -30.69 6.42 31.53
N GLY A 419 -31.12 5.50 30.67
CA GLY A 419 -32.51 5.22 30.41
C GLY A 419 -33.29 4.81 31.68
N ILE A 420 -34.44 5.43 31.93
CA ILE A 420 -35.34 5.16 33.06
C ILE A 420 -36.41 4.20 32.59
N PRO A 421 -36.33 2.89 32.93
CA PRO A 421 -37.34 1.91 32.55
C PRO A 421 -38.65 2.17 33.29
N ASN A 422 -39.78 1.86 32.63
CA ASN A 422 -41.12 2.07 33.15
C ASN A 422 -41.36 3.50 33.66
N SER A 423 -40.87 4.48 32.88
CA SER A 423 -41.00 5.89 33.24
C SER A 423 -42.44 6.35 33.26
N PRO A 424 -42.88 7.11 34.30
CA PRO A 424 -44.19 7.73 34.33
C PRO A 424 -44.46 8.65 33.13
N GLU A 425 -43.43 9.27 32.58
CA GLU A 425 -43.51 10.13 31.40
C GLU A 425 -43.85 9.37 30.12
N CYS A 426 -43.71 8.05 30.13
CA CYS A 426 -44.05 7.15 29.03
C CYS A 426 -45.40 6.46 29.31
N SER A 427 -46.46 7.24 29.49
CA SER A 427 -47.84 6.79 29.77
C SER A 427 -47.92 5.77 30.90
N ASP A 428 -47.50 6.22 32.09
CA ASP A 428 -47.55 5.44 33.33
C ASP A 428 -46.78 4.11 33.29
N GLY A 429 -45.61 4.14 32.69
CA GLY A 429 -44.70 3.00 32.70
C GLY A 429 -44.74 2.11 31.45
N ASN A 430 -45.44 2.54 30.40
CA ASN A 430 -45.53 1.81 29.14
C ASN A 430 -44.29 1.89 28.24
N GLY A 431 -43.19 2.45 28.75
CA GLY A 431 -41.92 2.57 28.04
C GLY A 431 -40.73 2.97 28.91
N THR A 432 -39.58 2.98 28.31
CA THR A 432 -38.34 3.51 28.89
C THR A 432 -38.08 4.92 28.39
N LEU A 433 -37.97 5.89 29.31
CA LEU A 433 -37.52 7.23 28.95
C LEU A 433 -36.04 7.22 28.69
N GLU A 434 -35.63 7.45 27.45
CA GLU A 434 -34.26 7.36 27.00
C GLU A 434 -33.91 8.55 26.10
N CYS A 435 -32.89 9.34 26.48
CA CYS A 435 -32.51 10.51 25.75
C CYS A 435 -33.63 11.54 25.48
N GLY A 436 -34.53 11.70 26.46
CA GLY A 436 -35.70 12.61 26.39
C GLY A 436 -36.83 12.13 25.48
N ALA A 437 -36.82 10.90 25.04
CA ALA A 437 -37.89 10.26 24.26
C ALA A 437 -38.28 8.92 24.86
N CYS A 438 -39.54 8.52 24.71
CA CYS A 438 -39.99 7.24 25.16
C CYS A 438 -39.66 6.13 24.13
N ARG A 439 -38.99 5.08 24.59
CA ARG A 439 -38.89 3.80 23.89
C ARG A 439 -39.94 2.87 24.45
N CYS A 440 -41.00 2.64 23.68
CA CYS A 440 -42.18 1.90 24.12
C CYS A 440 -41.91 0.43 24.38
N ASN A 441 -42.62 -0.13 25.38
CA ASN A 441 -42.65 -1.55 25.63
C ASN A 441 -43.40 -2.28 24.49
N GLU A 442 -43.18 -3.58 24.38
CA GLU A 442 -43.80 -4.38 23.33
C GLU A 442 -45.36 -4.24 23.38
N GLY A 443 -45.96 -4.05 22.21
CA GLY A 443 -47.39 -3.82 22.07
C GLY A 443 -47.86 -2.39 22.37
N ARG A 444 -46.99 -1.49 22.74
CA ARG A 444 -47.30 -0.06 22.95
C ARG A 444 -46.70 0.79 21.85
N LEU A 445 -47.39 1.86 21.49
CA LEU A 445 -47.04 2.76 20.39
C LEU A 445 -47.35 4.21 20.77
N GLY A 446 -46.91 5.11 19.93
CA GLY A 446 -47.04 6.53 20.15
C GLY A 446 -45.81 7.16 20.76
N ARG A 447 -45.81 8.48 20.82
CA ARG A 447 -44.64 9.26 21.25
C ARG A 447 -44.33 9.15 22.73
N PHE A 448 -45.39 8.89 23.51
CA PHE A 448 -45.36 8.67 24.96
C PHE A 448 -45.78 7.25 25.31
N CYS A 449 -45.86 6.34 24.33
CA CYS A 449 -46.35 4.99 24.52
C CYS A 449 -47.81 4.94 24.96
N GLU A 450 -48.58 5.93 24.57
CA GLU A 450 -49.98 6.16 24.98
C GLU A 450 -50.93 5.21 24.31
N CYS A 451 -50.63 4.61 23.17
CA CYS A 451 -51.48 3.73 22.43
C CYS A 451 -51.21 2.26 22.71
N SER A 452 -52.28 1.47 22.84
CA SER A 452 -52.20 0.00 22.75
C SER A 452 -52.54 -0.43 21.32
N ARG A 453 -51.82 -1.43 20.84
CA ARG A 453 -52.03 -2.01 19.51
C ARG A 453 -53.47 -2.57 19.35
N ASP A 454 -54.10 -2.91 20.47
CA ASP A 454 -55.42 -3.57 20.50
C ASP A 454 -56.62 -2.63 20.67
N GLU A 455 -56.38 -1.32 20.92
CA GLU A 455 -57.45 -0.38 21.34
C GLU A 455 -57.96 0.59 20.28
N PHE A 456 -57.52 0.47 19.01
CA PHE A 456 -57.86 1.47 17.98
C PHE A 456 -59.14 1.12 17.23
N LEU A 457 -60.28 1.61 17.74
CA LEU A 457 -61.62 1.57 17.11
C LEU A 457 -62.16 2.99 16.96
N THR A 458 -61.83 3.67 15.84
CA THR A 458 -62.43 4.96 15.45
C THR A 458 -63.07 4.83 14.07
N ASP A 459 -64.05 5.70 13.72
CA ASP A 459 -64.87 5.63 12.49
C ASP A 459 -64.05 5.74 11.18
N ASP A 460 -62.84 6.27 11.21
CA ASP A 460 -61.81 6.14 10.14
C ASP A 460 -60.41 6.14 10.77
N PRO A 461 -59.95 5.00 11.26
CA PRO A 461 -58.67 4.88 11.93
C PRO A 461 -57.50 5.18 10.98
N ASP A 462 -57.71 5.19 9.69
CA ASP A 462 -56.68 5.27 8.66
C ASP A 462 -56.52 6.66 8.06
N ALA A 463 -57.36 7.62 8.42
CA ALA A 463 -57.31 8.97 7.83
C ALA A 463 -55.98 9.66 7.99
N ASN A 464 -55.31 9.51 9.16
CA ASN A 464 -54.01 10.12 9.46
C ASN A 464 -52.81 9.35 8.85
N CYS A 465 -53.03 8.17 8.26
CA CYS A 465 -52.08 7.29 7.67
C CYS A 465 -52.02 7.38 6.14
N ARG A 466 -52.72 8.33 5.55
CA ARG A 466 -52.75 8.60 4.11
C ARG A 466 -52.08 9.93 3.84
N MET A 467 -51.30 9.99 2.74
CA MET A 467 -50.64 11.20 2.30
C MET A 467 -51.68 12.24 1.83
N ASP A 468 -52.65 11.78 1.05
CA ASP A 468 -53.78 12.56 0.53
C ASP A 468 -55.05 11.67 0.51
N MET A 469 -56.24 12.30 0.46
CA MET A 469 -57.51 11.56 0.29
C MET A 469 -57.49 10.73 -1.01
N GLY A 470 -57.58 9.40 -0.86
CA GLY A 470 -57.55 8.47 -2.00
C GLY A 470 -56.20 7.78 -2.25
N THR A 471 -55.12 8.14 -1.50
CA THR A 471 -53.87 7.39 -1.54
C THR A 471 -53.92 6.14 -0.65
N ASP A 472 -53.03 5.21 -0.91
CA ASP A 472 -52.93 3.96 -0.13
C ASP A 472 -52.51 4.22 1.33
N ILE A 473 -53.05 3.47 2.25
CA ILE A 473 -52.67 3.52 3.68
C ILE A 473 -51.19 3.19 3.81
N CYS A 474 -50.42 4.08 4.47
CA CYS A 474 -48.98 3.93 4.67
C CYS A 474 -48.23 3.56 3.39
N SER A 475 -48.69 4.09 2.24
CA SER A 475 -48.15 3.81 0.90
C SER A 475 -48.04 2.31 0.57
N ASN A 476 -48.88 1.47 1.12
CA ASN A 476 -48.85 -0.01 1.07
C ASN A 476 -47.59 -0.65 1.69
N ASN A 477 -46.72 0.14 2.31
CA ASN A 477 -45.47 -0.31 2.90
C ASN A 477 -45.47 -0.35 4.42
N GLY A 478 -46.60 -0.22 5.04
CA GLY A 478 -46.78 -0.22 6.49
C GLY A 478 -48.20 -0.53 6.92
N GLU A 479 -48.43 -0.56 8.22
CA GLU A 479 -49.72 -0.66 8.88
C GLU A 479 -50.00 0.67 9.60
N CYS A 480 -51.24 1.10 9.59
CA CYS A 480 -51.66 2.25 10.34
C CYS A 480 -51.92 1.86 11.80
N VAL A 481 -51.16 2.40 12.71
CA VAL A 481 -51.25 2.11 14.12
C VAL A 481 -51.29 3.44 14.89
N CYS A 482 -52.36 3.66 15.67
CA CYS A 482 -52.59 4.91 16.37
C CYS A 482 -52.55 6.16 15.44
N GLY A 483 -53.04 6.06 14.21
CA GLY A 483 -52.95 7.16 13.25
C GLY A 483 -51.54 7.49 12.79
N MET A 484 -50.61 6.58 12.98
CA MET A 484 -49.24 6.64 12.50
C MET A 484 -48.89 5.39 11.72
N CYS A 485 -48.10 5.55 10.68
CA CYS A 485 -47.66 4.40 9.90
C CYS A 485 -46.49 3.69 10.56
N GLU A 486 -46.67 2.40 10.87
CA GLU A 486 -45.60 1.48 11.22
C GLU A 486 -45.11 0.78 9.96
N CYS A 487 -43.93 1.11 9.52
CA CYS A 487 -43.40 0.59 8.26
C CYS A 487 -43.02 -0.90 8.37
N LYS A 488 -43.32 -1.66 7.31
CA LYS A 488 -43.01 -3.09 7.23
C LYS A 488 -41.54 -3.34 7.39
N LYS A 489 -41.15 -4.30 8.21
CA LYS A 489 -39.79 -4.80 8.32
C LYS A 489 -39.48 -5.69 7.13
N ARG A 490 -38.25 -5.61 6.63
CA ARG A 490 -37.73 -6.45 5.57
C ARG A 490 -36.95 -7.62 6.14
N ASP A 491 -36.81 -8.71 5.35
CA ASP A 491 -35.96 -9.85 5.73
C ASP A 491 -34.50 -9.46 5.86
N ASN A 492 -34.04 -8.52 5.03
CA ASN A 492 -32.74 -7.89 5.16
C ASN A 492 -32.85 -6.69 6.11
N PRO A 493 -32.21 -6.71 7.29
CA PRO A 493 -32.27 -5.62 8.27
C PRO A 493 -31.69 -4.29 7.80
N GLU A 494 -30.82 -4.29 6.78
CA GLU A 494 -30.28 -3.09 6.14
C GLU A 494 -31.33 -2.38 5.26
N GLU A 495 -32.33 -3.09 4.78
CA GLU A 495 -33.40 -2.55 3.95
C GLU A 495 -34.58 -2.09 4.83
N ARG A 496 -34.99 -0.84 4.62
CA ARG A 496 -36.09 -0.28 5.40
C ARG A 496 -36.97 0.65 4.58
N TYR A 497 -38.23 0.65 4.92
CA TYR A 497 -39.15 1.71 4.57
C TYR A 497 -39.07 2.83 5.60
N SER A 498 -39.29 4.08 5.19
CA SER A 498 -39.26 5.28 6.04
C SER A 498 -40.20 6.36 5.50
N GLY A 499 -40.26 7.48 6.22
CA GLY A 499 -41.20 8.55 5.94
C GLY A 499 -42.43 8.47 6.82
N LYS A 500 -43.19 9.56 6.91
CA LYS A 500 -44.42 9.66 7.74
C LYS A 500 -45.45 8.64 7.31
N PHE A 501 -45.53 8.32 6.04
CA PHE A 501 -46.48 7.39 5.41
C PHE A 501 -45.80 6.17 4.81
N CYS A 502 -44.57 5.85 5.23
CA CYS A 502 -43.75 4.76 4.69
C CYS A 502 -43.54 4.87 3.16
N GLU A 503 -43.55 6.06 2.65
CA GLU A 503 -43.44 6.39 1.23
C GLU A 503 -42.04 6.25 0.67
N CYS A 504 -41.05 6.30 1.55
CA CYS A 504 -39.61 6.22 1.21
C CYS A 504 -39.07 4.82 1.47
N ASP A 505 -38.09 4.40 0.68
CA ASP A 505 -37.26 3.24 0.93
C ASP A 505 -35.79 3.50 0.57
N ASN A 506 -34.88 2.65 1.07
CA ASN A 506 -33.43 2.76 0.85
C ASN A 506 -32.87 1.64 -0.03
N PHE A 507 -33.70 0.92 -0.75
CA PHE A 507 -33.28 -0.25 -1.54
C PHE A 507 -33.83 -0.27 -2.99
N ASN A 508 -34.83 0.56 -3.32
CA ASN A 508 -35.42 0.70 -4.66
C ASN A 508 -34.83 1.91 -5.42
N CYS A 509 -33.54 2.12 -5.33
CA CYS A 509 -32.84 3.09 -6.16
C CYS A 509 -32.27 2.43 -7.42
N ASP A 510 -31.87 3.25 -8.37
CA ASP A 510 -31.22 2.80 -9.59
C ASP A 510 -29.94 2.01 -9.26
N ARG A 511 -29.70 0.99 -10.08
CA ARG A 511 -28.54 0.10 -9.94
C ARG A 511 -27.62 0.20 -11.16
N SER A 512 -26.33 0.18 -10.91
CA SER A 512 -25.33 -0.02 -11.94
C SER A 512 -24.48 -1.22 -11.57
N ASN A 513 -24.21 -2.11 -12.53
CA ASN A 513 -23.50 -3.38 -12.31
C ASN A 513 -24.04 -4.21 -11.13
N ASN A 514 -25.37 -4.30 -11.00
CA ASN A 514 -26.10 -4.95 -9.91
C ASN A 514 -25.88 -4.34 -8.49
N ARG A 515 -25.13 -3.26 -8.37
CA ARG A 515 -24.92 -2.56 -7.11
C ARG A 515 -25.91 -1.40 -6.99
N LEU A 516 -26.54 -1.28 -5.84
CA LEU A 516 -27.40 -0.17 -5.48
C LEU A 516 -26.61 1.13 -5.56
N CYS A 517 -27.13 2.15 -6.27
CA CYS A 517 -26.43 3.41 -6.52
C CYS A 517 -24.99 3.19 -7.05
N GLY A 518 -24.78 2.14 -7.86
CA GLY A 518 -23.48 1.82 -8.42
C GLY A 518 -22.40 1.42 -7.41
N GLY A 519 -22.72 1.41 -6.11
CA GLY A 519 -21.76 1.26 -5.02
C GLY A 519 -21.01 2.55 -4.68
N HIS A 520 -21.46 3.70 -5.21
CA HIS A 520 -20.87 5.03 -5.04
C HIS A 520 -21.92 6.06 -4.58
N GLY A 521 -22.75 5.66 -3.68
CA GLY A 521 -23.78 6.49 -3.10
C GLY A 521 -24.74 5.67 -2.23
N ARG A 522 -25.61 6.38 -1.56
CA ARG A 522 -26.66 5.78 -0.71
C ARG A 522 -28.03 6.01 -1.33
N CYS A 523 -28.90 5.06 -1.14
CA CYS A 523 -30.28 5.15 -1.57
C CYS A 523 -31.11 5.85 -0.49
N GLU A 524 -31.67 7.01 -0.80
CA GLU A 524 -32.58 7.73 0.08
C GLU A 524 -33.88 8.03 -0.65
N CYS A 525 -34.97 7.57 -0.10
CA CYS A 525 -36.32 7.80 -0.63
C CYS A 525 -36.40 7.55 -2.14
N ARG A 526 -35.93 6.38 -2.57
CA ARG A 526 -35.92 5.91 -3.99
C ARG A 526 -35.04 6.74 -4.91
N LYS A 527 -34.14 7.54 -4.35
CA LYS A 527 -33.21 8.36 -5.12
C LYS A 527 -31.79 8.14 -4.62
N CYS A 528 -30.85 7.92 -5.53
CA CYS A 528 -29.46 7.82 -5.15
C CYS A 528 -28.88 9.19 -4.79
N ILE A 529 -28.29 9.28 -3.61
CA ILE A 529 -27.43 10.39 -3.19
C ILE A 529 -26.01 9.93 -3.41
N CYS A 530 -25.35 10.51 -4.40
CA CYS A 530 -24.03 10.08 -4.82
C CYS A 530 -22.94 10.60 -3.89
N ASP A 531 -21.91 9.80 -3.72
CA ASP A 531 -20.67 10.20 -3.03
C ASP A 531 -19.99 11.35 -3.78
N PRO A 532 -19.15 12.15 -3.11
CA PRO A 532 -18.32 13.15 -3.77
C PRO A 532 -17.58 12.55 -4.96
N ASN A 533 -17.54 13.29 -6.08
CA ASN A 533 -16.94 12.88 -7.34
C ASN A 533 -17.74 11.81 -8.15
N TYR A 534 -18.98 11.53 -7.80
CA TYR A 534 -19.87 10.71 -8.59
C TYR A 534 -21.17 11.45 -8.93
N THR A 535 -21.80 11.10 -10.06
CA THR A 535 -23.07 11.64 -10.52
C THR A 535 -23.82 10.62 -11.36
N GLY A 536 -25.02 10.96 -11.80
CA GLY A 536 -25.91 10.04 -12.51
C GLY A 536 -27.01 9.50 -11.62
N SER A 537 -28.07 8.95 -12.21
CA SER A 537 -29.21 8.41 -11.44
C SER A 537 -28.83 7.20 -10.59
N ALA A 538 -27.84 6.43 -11.03
CA ALA A 538 -27.26 5.29 -10.32
C ALA A 538 -25.86 5.55 -9.75
N CYS A 539 -25.41 6.80 -9.67
CA CYS A 539 -24.06 7.19 -9.19
C CYS A 539 -22.92 6.45 -9.92
N ASP A 540 -23.12 6.10 -11.17
CA ASP A 540 -22.22 5.31 -11.99
C ASP A 540 -21.29 6.16 -12.88
N CYS A 541 -21.45 7.46 -12.81
CA CYS A 541 -20.67 8.43 -13.55
C CYS A 541 -19.61 9.09 -12.66
N SER A 542 -18.36 8.63 -12.75
CA SER A 542 -17.24 9.27 -12.05
C SER A 542 -16.93 10.65 -12.65
N LEU A 543 -16.74 11.65 -11.79
CA LEU A 543 -16.26 12.98 -12.14
C LEU A 543 -14.73 13.07 -12.12
N ASP A 544 -14.04 12.00 -11.72
CA ASP A 544 -12.58 11.94 -11.75
C ASP A 544 -12.09 11.93 -13.21
N THR A 545 -11.30 12.92 -13.55
CA THR A 545 -10.70 13.08 -14.88
C THR A 545 -9.30 12.44 -14.98
N SER A 546 -8.77 11.89 -13.91
CA SER A 546 -7.42 11.29 -13.89
C SER A 546 -7.29 10.15 -14.90
N THR A 547 -8.33 9.33 -15.04
CA THR A 547 -8.38 8.22 -16.01
C THR A 547 -8.49 8.69 -17.47
N CYS A 548 -8.84 9.95 -17.70
CA CYS A 548 -8.90 10.60 -19.01
C CYS A 548 -7.61 11.36 -19.36
N MET A 549 -6.63 11.36 -18.48
CA MET A 549 -5.38 12.07 -18.71
C MET A 549 -4.52 11.33 -19.71
N ALA A 550 -4.22 11.97 -20.81
CA ALA A 550 -3.35 11.44 -21.85
C ALA A 550 -1.85 11.62 -21.48
N SER A 551 -0.97 10.97 -22.22
CA SER A 551 0.48 11.04 -22.03
C SER A 551 1.04 12.48 -22.16
N ASN A 552 0.39 13.34 -22.94
CA ASN A 552 0.71 14.75 -23.08
C ASN A 552 0.17 15.65 -21.96
N LYS A 553 -0.37 15.07 -20.86
CA LYS A 553 -0.98 15.76 -19.72
C LYS A 553 -2.23 16.59 -20.08
N GLN A 554 -2.86 16.32 -21.20
CA GLN A 554 -4.15 16.93 -21.59
C GLN A 554 -5.28 15.91 -21.41
N ILE A 555 -6.42 16.37 -20.97
CA ILE A 555 -7.62 15.53 -20.86
C ILE A 555 -8.01 15.06 -22.27
N CYS A 556 -8.14 13.74 -22.44
CA CYS A 556 -8.49 13.10 -23.70
C CYS A 556 -7.59 13.55 -24.87
N ASN A 557 -6.32 13.81 -24.60
CA ASN A 557 -5.33 14.25 -25.59
C ASN A 557 -5.74 15.55 -26.31
N GLY A 558 -6.59 16.39 -25.70
CA GLY A 558 -7.16 17.58 -26.32
C GLY A 558 -8.11 17.27 -27.48
N ARG A 559 -8.54 16.02 -27.71
CA ARG A 559 -9.33 15.53 -28.83
C ARG A 559 -10.60 14.80 -28.43
N GLY A 560 -11.06 15.05 -27.23
CA GLY A 560 -12.25 14.46 -26.66
C GLY A 560 -12.67 15.15 -25.38
N ILE A 561 -13.79 14.71 -24.84
CA ILE A 561 -14.31 15.13 -23.55
C ILE A 561 -14.31 13.94 -22.59
N CYS A 562 -13.93 14.18 -21.36
CA CYS A 562 -14.01 13.18 -20.31
C CYS A 562 -15.44 13.13 -19.78
N VAL A 563 -16.10 12.01 -19.96
CA VAL A 563 -17.45 11.76 -19.47
C VAL A 563 -17.42 10.49 -18.61
N CYS A 564 -17.77 10.60 -17.36
CA CYS A 564 -17.80 9.47 -16.43
C CYS A 564 -16.46 8.70 -16.38
N GLY A 565 -15.35 9.42 -16.31
CA GLY A 565 -14.01 8.83 -16.26
C GLY A 565 -13.56 8.14 -17.55
N ARG A 566 -14.23 8.40 -18.69
CA ARG A 566 -13.89 7.86 -20.00
C ARG A 566 -13.85 8.95 -21.05
N CYS A 567 -12.87 8.90 -21.92
CA CYS A 567 -12.81 9.83 -23.02
C CYS A 567 -13.82 9.47 -24.10
N ARG A 568 -14.63 10.44 -24.47
CA ARG A 568 -15.41 10.42 -25.71
C ARG A 568 -14.68 11.27 -26.74
N CYS A 569 -14.01 10.60 -27.67
CA CYS A 569 -13.24 11.29 -28.70
C CYS A 569 -14.16 12.05 -29.65
N THR A 570 -13.88 13.33 -29.87
CA THR A 570 -14.63 14.21 -30.76
C THR A 570 -14.07 14.17 -32.17
N ASP A 571 -12.78 13.81 -32.33
CA ASP A 571 -12.17 13.56 -33.64
C ASP A 571 -12.27 12.07 -33.97
N SER A 572 -13.02 11.72 -34.99
CA SER A 572 -13.29 10.32 -35.40
C SER A 572 -12.07 9.53 -35.84
N LYS A 573 -10.94 10.20 -36.10
CA LYS A 573 -9.65 9.55 -36.39
C LYS A 573 -8.98 8.96 -35.17
N PHE A 574 -9.34 9.44 -33.99
CA PHE A 574 -8.74 9.04 -32.74
C PHE A 574 -9.68 8.17 -31.92
N GLN A 575 -9.10 7.20 -31.24
CA GLN A 575 -9.80 6.25 -30.41
C GLN A 575 -8.93 5.82 -29.20
N GLY A 576 -9.45 4.94 -28.39
CA GLY A 576 -8.77 4.45 -27.19
C GLY A 576 -9.17 5.23 -25.93
N PRO A 577 -8.74 4.77 -24.78
CA PRO A 577 -9.15 5.28 -23.47
C PRO A 577 -8.87 6.77 -23.27
N THR A 578 -7.84 7.30 -23.91
CA THR A 578 -7.38 8.69 -23.82
C THR A 578 -7.34 9.42 -25.16
N CYS A 579 -7.98 8.88 -26.20
CA CYS A 579 -8.01 9.42 -27.57
C CYS A 579 -6.60 9.62 -28.18
N GLU A 580 -5.68 8.74 -27.87
CA GLU A 580 -4.30 8.80 -28.36
C GLU A 580 -4.06 7.87 -29.56
N ILE A 581 -4.90 6.85 -29.73
CA ILE A 581 -4.73 5.84 -30.79
C ILE A 581 -5.35 6.34 -32.06
N CYS A 582 -4.56 6.49 -33.11
CA CYS A 582 -5.02 6.83 -34.44
C CYS A 582 -4.65 5.70 -35.42
N PRO A 583 -5.56 4.75 -35.69
CA PRO A 583 -5.26 3.60 -36.55
C PRO A 583 -5.04 3.99 -38.02
N THR A 584 -5.59 5.13 -38.43
CA THR A 584 -5.53 5.64 -39.82
C THR A 584 -4.46 6.69 -40.02
N CYS A 585 -3.79 7.13 -38.96
CA CYS A 585 -2.68 8.07 -39.07
C CYS A 585 -1.43 7.33 -39.60
N PRO A 586 -0.69 7.92 -40.56
CA PRO A 586 0.60 7.39 -40.96
C PRO A 586 1.50 7.29 -39.72
N GLY A 587 2.29 6.23 -39.62
CA GLY A 587 3.31 6.11 -38.56
C GLY A 587 4.18 7.37 -38.56
N VAL A 588 4.53 7.86 -37.36
CA VAL A 588 5.24 9.16 -37.23
C VAL A 588 6.58 9.13 -37.96
N CYS A 589 7.26 7.98 -37.99
CA CYS A 589 8.46 7.80 -38.80
C CYS A 589 8.17 8.01 -40.28
N THR A 590 7.06 7.49 -40.80
CA THR A 590 6.67 7.64 -42.20
C THR A 590 6.28 9.09 -42.54
N VAL A 591 5.71 9.84 -41.60
CA VAL A 591 5.38 11.27 -41.80
C VAL A 591 6.61 12.12 -42.02
N HIS A 592 7.70 11.82 -41.32
CA HIS A 592 8.95 12.57 -41.41
C HIS A 592 9.92 12.01 -42.45
N LYS A 593 9.74 10.77 -42.90
CA LYS A 593 10.62 10.04 -43.79
C LYS A 593 11.10 10.87 -44.98
N ASP A 594 10.17 11.36 -45.80
CA ASP A 594 10.48 12.03 -47.06
C ASP A 594 11.21 13.34 -46.84
N CYS A 595 10.83 14.09 -45.82
CA CYS A 595 11.49 15.33 -45.45
C CYS A 595 12.87 15.10 -44.83
N VAL A 596 13.04 14.05 -44.03
CA VAL A 596 14.34 13.68 -43.48
C VAL A 596 15.26 13.20 -44.60
N GLN A 597 14.76 12.35 -45.48
CA GLN A 597 15.52 11.83 -46.60
C GLN A 597 16.01 12.94 -47.53
N CYS A 598 15.14 13.91 -47.89
CA CYS A 598 15.54 15.00 -48.76
C CYS A 598 16.54 15.97 -48.10
N ARG A 599 16.33 16.33 -46.83
CA ARG A 599 17.23 17.27 -46.11
C ARG A 599 18.57 16.67 -45.73
N ALA A 600 18.62 15.38 -45.37
CA ALA A 600 19.82 14.71 -44.96
C ALA A 600 20.67 14.18 -46.11
N PHE A 601 19.99 13.65 -47.16
CA PHE A 601 20.66 12.91 -48.25
C PHE A 601 20.41 13.48 -49.64
N GLY A 602 19.62 14.58 -49.80
CA GLY A 602 19.32 15.19 -51.08
C GLY A 602 18.58 14.26 -52.05
N SER A 603 17.82 13.27 -51.53
CA SER A 603 17.16 12.20 -52.29
C SER A 603 15.72 11.99 -51.85
N GLY A 604 14.94 11.15 -52.58
CA GLY A 604 13.55 10.81 -52.23
C GLY A 604 12.54 11.69 -52.95
N ASP A 605 11.24 11.42 -52.69
CA ASP A 605 10.11 11.99 -53.42
C ASP A 605 9.97 13.52 -53.30
N LYS A 606 10.49 14.09 -52.20
CA LYS A 606 10.46 15.53 -51.94
C LYS A 606 11.77 16.26 -52.32
N LYS A 607 12.66 15.62 -53.07
CA LYS A 607 13.96 16.18 -53.43
C LYS A 607 13.86 17.59 -54.02
N ASP A 608 12.91 17.82 -54.95
CA ASP A 608 12.78 19.09 -55.69
C ASP A 608 12.00 20.17 -54.92
N THR A 609 11.28 19.80 -53.84
CA THR A 609 10.49 20.73 -53.02
C THR A 609 11.01 20.85 -51.60
N CYS A 610 12.17 20.25 -51.30
CA CYS A 610 12.74 20.09 -49.97
C CYS A 610 12.83 21.38 -49.18
N GLU A 611 13.37 22.44 -49.77
CA GLU A 611 13.57 23.75 -49.11
C GLU A 611 12.26 24.48 -48.77
N LYS A 612 11.15 24.15 -49.46
CA LYS A 612 9.85 24.77 -49.24
C LYS A 612 8.98 24.00 -48.27
N GLU A 613 9.00 22.67 -48.37
CA GLU A 613 8.05 21.80 -47.65
C GLU A 613 8.62 21.19 -46.37
N CYS A 614 9.96 21.16 -46.24
CA CYS A 614 10.60 20.41 -45.14
C CYS A 614 11.36 21.34 -44.18
N THR A 615 10.74 22.45 -43.78
CA THR A 615 11.35 23.49 -42.93
C THR A 615 10.93 23.39 -41.45
N ASN A 616 10.04 22.49 -41.08
CA ASN A 616 9.34 22.46 -39.82
C ASN A 616 10.07 21.67 -38.70
N PHE A 617 11.36 21.37 -38.89
CA PHE A 617 12.20 20.73 -37.88
C PHE A 617 13.69 21.10 -38.04
N ASP A 618 14.42 21.04 -36.92
CA ASP A 618 15.89 21.20 -36.90
C ASP A 618 16.54 19.86 -37.25
N LEU A 619 17.46 19.86 -38.23
CA LEU A 619 18.18 18.65 -38.63
C LEU A 619 19.61 18.67 -38.08
N ILE A 620 20.00 17.61 -37.40
CA ILE A 620 21.34 17.37 -36.86
C ILE A 620 21.90 16.07 -37.46
N MET A 621 23.01 16.13 -38.14
CA MET A 621 23.69 14.97 -38.70
C MET A 621 24.65 14.36 -37.69
N VAL A 622 24.63 13.04 -37.51
CA VAL A 622 25.61 12.27 -36.72
C VAL A 622 26.30 11.24 -37.61
N LYS A 623 27.52 10.87 -37.28
CA LYS A 623 28.31 9.99 -38.19
C LYS A 623 27.81 8.56 -38.20
N LYS A 624 27.40 8.02 -37.05
CA LYS A 624 26.97 6.62 -36.87
C LYS A 624 25.65 6.54 -36.17
N LYS A 625 24.92 5.41 -36.36
CA LYS A 625 23.63 5.16 -35.69
C LYS A 625 23.73 5.05 -34.17
N GLU A 626 24.89 4.64 -33.64
CA GLU A 626 25.18 4.55 -32.20
C GLU A 626 25.31 5.93 -31.53
N GLU A 627 25.49 6.99 -32.31
CA GLU A 627 25.55 8.38 -31.86
C GLU A 627 24.18 9.07 -31.83
N LEU A 628 23.12 8.37 -32.29
CA LEU A 628 21.76 8.86 -32.15
C LEU A 628 21.37 8.93 -30.68
N PRO A 629 20.67 9.97 -30.23
CA PRO A 629 20.25 10.09 -28.84
C PRO A 629 19.46 8.86 -28.38
N PRO A 630 19.70 8.36 -27.14
CA PRO A 630 19.02 7.16 -26.63
C PRO A 630 17.53 7.41 -26.37
N PRO A 631 16.68 6.38 -26.45
CA PRO A 631 15.22 6.52 -26.38
C PRO A 631 14.70 6.96 -24.99
N ASN A 632 15.53 6.91 -23.94
CA ASN A 632 15.14 7.17 -22.56
C ASN A 632 15.46 8.59 -22.07
N GLU A 633 15.91 9.48 -22.92
CA GLU A 633 16.14 10.90 -22.56
C GLU A 633 14.84 11.72 -22.69
N GLN A 634 14.66 12.70 -21.79
CA GLN A 634 13.61 13.70 -21.94
C GLN A 634 14.10 14.89 -22.78
N PRO A 635 13.35 15.38 -23.80
CA PRO A 635 12.02 14.92 -24.22
C PRO A 635 12.04 13.55 -24.89
N TYR A 636 10.91 12.82 -24.82
CA TYR A 636 10.79 11.44 -25.35
C TYR A 636 11.22 11.37 -26.82
N ILE A 637 12.23 10.53 -27.08
CA ILE A 637 12.88 10.42 -28.38
C ILE A 637 12.37 9.20 -29.13
N ASN A 638 11.80 9.42 -30.32
CA ASN A 638 11.33 8.34 -31.18
C ASN A 638 12.42 7.93 -32.15
N HIS A 639 12.71 6.64 -32.18
CA HIS A 639 13.70 6.05 -33.10
C HIS A 639 13.01 5.52 -34.34
N CYS A 640 13.50 5.92 -35.49
CA CYS A 640 12.98 5.57 -36.80
C CYS A 640 14.02 4.84 -37.63
N LYS A 641 13.56 3.81 -38.34
CA LYS A 641 14.35 3.06 -39.30
C LYS A 641 13.52 2.94 -40.57
N GLU A 642 13.94 3.64 -41.61
CA GLU A 642 13.21 3.74 -42.90
C GLU A 642 14.11 3.33 -44.06
N ARG A 643 13.49 3.03 -45.22
CA ARG A 643 14.21 2.75 -46.44
C ARG A 643 14.16 3.92 -47.39
N ASP A 644 15.29 4.19 -48.05
CA ASP A 644 15.34 5.12 -49.17
C ASP A 644 14.85 4.47 -50.49
N ALA A 645 14.80 5.27 -51.56
CA ALA A 645 14.39 4.79 -52.87
C ALA A 645 15.35 3.75 -53.52
N ASN A 646 16.55 3.55 -52.96
CA ASN A 646 17.55 2.61 -53.41
C ASN A 646 17.67 1.39 -52.47
N ASP A 647 16.66 1.15 -51.63
CA ASP A 647 16.59 0.07 -50.66
C ASP A 647 17.68 0.08 -49.55
N TYR A 648 18.34 1.22 -49.32
CA TYR A 648 19.23 1.39 -48.18
C TYR A 648 18.47 1.81 -46.93
N TRP A 649 18.84 1.21 -45.80
CA TRP A 649 18.28 1.62 -44.52
C TRP A 649 18.96 2.89 -44.04
N PHE A 650 18.18 3.88 -43.63
CA PHE A 650 18.65 5.05 -42.89
C PHE A 650 17.96 5.14 -41.54
N PHE A 651 18.67 5.69 -40.59
CA PHE A 651 18.24 5.76 -39.21
C PHE A 651 18.17 7.21 -38.77
N PHE A 652 17.08 7.55 -38.11
CA PHE A 652 16.93 8.88 -37.55
C PHE A 652 16.12 8.84 -36.26
N THR A 653 16.26 9.85 -35.43
CA THR A 653 15.40 10.08 -34.27
C THR A 653 14.69 11.40 -34.43
N TYR A 654 13.51 11.53 -33.84
CA TYR A 654 12.87 12.82 -33.70
C TYR A 654 12.35 13.00 -32.30
N ALA A 655 12.39 14.24 -31.79
CA ALA A 655 11.88 14.66 -30.51
C ALA A 655 11.26 16.05 -30.64
N THR A 656 10.22 16.31 -29.86
CA THR A 656 9.61 17.64 -29.76
C THR A 656 10.12 18.30 -28.46
N ARG A 657 10.77 19.46 -28.58
CA ARG A 657 11.21 20.26 -27.43
C ARG A 657 10.03 20.91 -26.72
N ASN A 658 10.26 21.41 -25.52
CA ASN A 658 9.26 22.08 -24.70
C ASN A 658 8.65 23.34 -25.34
N ASP A 659 9.34 23.93 -26.33
CA ASP A 659 8.89 25.06 -27.13
C ASP A 659 8.14 24.66 -28.39
N ASN A 660 7.75 23.39 -28.52
CA ASN A 660 7.11 22.76 -29.68
C ASN A 660 7.97 22.68 -30.95
N THR A 661 9.25 23.00 -30.91
CA THR A 661 10.16 22.75 -32.04
C THR A 661 10.51 21.27 -32.13
N VAL A 662 10.52 20.74 -33.37
CA VAL A 662 10.89 19.35 -33.64
C VAL A 662 12.38 19.30 -34.00
N VAL A 663 13.13 18.41 -33.35
CA VAL A 663 14.52 18.13 -33.66
C VAL A 663 14.67 16.73 -34.20
N VAL A 664 15.38 16.59 -35.29
CA VAL A 664 15.64 15.32 -35.95
C VAL A 664 17.16 15.09 -36.02
N HIS A 665 17.62 13.97 -35.44
CA HIS A 665 19.00 13.53 -35.61
C HIS A 665 19.04 12.42 -36.65
N VAL A 666 19.95 12.48 -37.61
CA VAL A 666 20.07 11.51 -38.71
C VAL A 666 21.48 10.95 -38.77
N ALA A 667 21.60 9.63 -38.87
CA ALA A 667 22.87 8.99 -39.10
C ALA A 667 23.29 9.08 -40.57
N GLU A 668 24.51 9.54 -40.84
CA GLU A 668 25.10 9.57 -42.21
C GLU A 668 25.34 8.18 -42.77
N GLU A 669 25.50 7.19 -41.92
CA GLU A 669 25.73 5.77 -42.27
C GLU A 669 24.49 5.11 -42.81
N LEU A 670 24.48 4.77 -44.11
CA LEU A 670 23.46 3.98 -44.75
C LEU A 670 23.73 2.48 -44.63
N GLY A 671 22.78 1.75 -44.08
CA GLY A 671 22.92 0.28 -43.86
C GLY A 671 22.70 -0.51 -45.17
N LYS A 672 23.72 -1.22 -45.66
CA LYS A 672 23.58 -2.21 -46.74
C LYS A 672 23.08 -3.55 -46.23
N TRP A 673 22.13 -4.20 -46.91
CA TRP A 673 21.81 -5.60 -46.72
C TRP A 673 23.02 -6.49 -47.09
N LYS A 674 23.61 -7.20 -46.14
CA LYS A 674 24.38 -8.42 -46.47
C LYS A 674 23.36 -9.56 -46.48
N MET A 675 23.03 -10.06 -47.65
CA MET A 675 22.45 -11.41 -47.74
C MET A 675 23.47 -12.41 -47.14
N LYS A 676 23.03 -13.14 -46.12
CA LYS A 676 23.60 -14.41 -45.74
C LYS A 676 22.68 -15.51 -46.20
#